data_bb499367d110d4f3c817c0773af2f9d6
#
_entry.id   bb499367d110d4f3c817c0773af2f9d6
#
_cell.length_a   1.000
_cell.length_b   1.000
_cell.length_c   1.000
_cell.angle_alpha   90.00
_cell.angle_beta   90.00
_cell.angle_gamma   90.00
#
_symmetry.space_group_name_H-M   'P 1'
#
loop_
_entity.id
_entity.type
_entity.pdbx_description
1 polymer ?
#
loop_
_entity_poly.entity_id
_entity_poly.type
_entity_poly.pdbx_seq_one_letter_code
_entity_poly.pdbx_strand_id
1 'polypeptide(L)'
;MQVEVSRRRFLQGSVVLSILGAGSTSVTNLFAEGRPKEHSNIKVATICEMCVNKCTAFAHVENGVVKKLDPNPLFPKSKNMLCARGDAGIHALYDPDRLKYPLIRIGKKGEGKFRRATWDEAYDAILNGTKLFQGMKQILEEEHDNRSTIGYCAGEGMGEHTFKQFMGDMLGSNNFVNHSSICLKTTTAGYALTLGAYGKADMQNATYCIMAGANRAEAILTPDTMDMFKRTRGRGLKLIVLDPRYTNTAQHADKWLGIKVGTDLAFVLALTHVAIKEVLYNRRFVRRNMSHFEEYKEHILSNNYTPEWAEKITGIDAHTIRTIAREFMAHAPRAIYYQGRRTAWSLQDFQLRRAQAIFSALGGGIDVKGGIVFGKKLPLDEHSVDIPIYTNLQERIDKHEATFIGPNGTWIGFRNMIAEKRTPYPLRMLFAYKQNPMQSVPNIAKTRKMYENLDLTVTIDTMPSDTVMMSDVILPECTYLEREDPVKSFGGVEPAIVLRNKVIDPMYETKALFDILKGFSKKISKPLFYITAKYDEDVKEALEDDGFEDAYEDGNFDLSLPFEQSMEEINKERVVSEYGESAYKVLKEKGVFYPHMDEYFKQLSVNEYEYYPEDKKYYTSPGGEKLDAHDTCIDEREMAALKKNLGTKSGKVECYLHTMMKNNIDPMPTWREHLYKETPKGRFKFITGRHAQQTQNSTANNIMLLDVMRENYVWINKAQAEEKNIQYGDWVEITSSVGTIQIKAYPTIKIIKDVVFYVHGFGQESTGLTFGYRNGASDNMIIEDTIEKVFGSAAMHETLVEIRKV
;
A
#
# COMPACT_ATOMS: atom_id res chain seq x y z
N MET A 1 -0.05 19.01 -39.30
CA MET A 1 -0.47 17.85 -40.10
C MET A 1 -0.49 16.66 -39.16
N GLN A 2 -1.63 16.38 -38.52
CA GLN A 2 -1.81 15.22 -37.64
C GLN A 2 -1.93 13.99 -38.52
N VAL A 3 -1.01 13.05 -38.37
CA VAL A 3 -1.09 11.76 -39.04
C VAL A 3 -1.82 10.82 -38.07
N GLU A 4 -3.11 10.59 -38.32
CA GLU A 4 -3.84 9.50 -37.69
C GLU A 4 -3.30 8.15 -38.15
N VAL A 5 -2.51 7.49 -37.33
CA VAL A 5 -2.06 6.12 -37.59
C VAL A 5 -3.11 5.16 -37.02
N SER A 6 -3.80 4.43 -37.88
CA SER A 6 -4.77 3.42 -37.45
C SER A 6 -4.07 2.28 -36.69
N ARG A 7 -4.78 1.67 -35.70
CA ARG A 7 -4.35 0.53 -34.89
C ARG A 7 -3.68 -0.59 -35.69
N ARG A 8 -4.20 -0.83 -36.90
CA ARG A 8 -3.68 -1.84 -37.84
C ARG A 8 -2.34 -1.46 -38.45
N ARG A 9 -2.12 -0.16 -38.75
CA ARG A 9 -0.84 0.35 -39.26
C ARG A 9 0.25 0.44 -38.20
N PHE A 10 -0.13 0.69 -36.94
CA PHE A 10 0.80 0.67 -35.82
C PHE A 10 1.35 -0.75 -35.57
N LEU A 11 0.46 -1.77 -35.54
CA LEU A 11 0.86 -3.16 -35.42
C LEU A 11 1.70 -3.65 -36.62
N GLN A 12 1.37 -3.19 -37.83
CA GLN A 12 2.18 -3.46 -39.02
C GLN A 12 3.52 -2.71 -39.02
N GLY A 13 3.58 -1.49 -38.47
CA GLY A 13 4.80 -0.73 -38.30
C GLY A 13 5.76 -1.36 -37.28
N SER A 14 5.23 -1.91 -36.20
CA SER A 14 6.02 -2.64 -35.19
C SER A 14 6.65 -3.93 -35.76
N VAL A 15 5.92 -4.62 -36.64
CA VAL A 15 6.44 -5.80 -37.36
C VAL A 15 7.48 -5.40 -38.43
N VAL A 16 7.30 -4.28 -39.11
CA VAL A 16 8.23 -3.77 -40.14
C VAL A 16 9.51 -3.21 -39.50
N LEU A 17 9.45 -2.57 -38.34
CA LEU A 17 10.65 -2.17 -37.60
C LEU A 17 11.46 -3.36 -37.10
N SER A 18 10.83 -4.50 -36.76
CA SER A 18 11.53 -5.76 -36.48
C SER A 18 12.13 -6.43 -37.71
N ILE A 19 11.63 -6.14 -38.92
CA ILE A 19 12.12 -6.70 -40.16
C ILE A 19 13.22 -5.82 -40.80
N LEU A 20 13.13 -4.48 -40.68
CA LEU A 20 14.14 -3.54 -41.17
C LEU A 20 15.40 -3.48 -40.28
N GLY A 21 15.35 -3.95 -39.03
CA GLY A 21 16.52 -4.14 -38.17
C GLY A 21 17.45 -5.28 -38.58
N ALA A 22 17.06 -6.12 -39.53
CA ALA A 22 17.84 -7.28 -39.97
C ALA A 22 18.91 -6.93 -41.01
N GLY A 23 19.11 -5.67 -41.36
CA GLY A 23 19.99 -5.26 -42.46
C GLY A 23 21.27 -4.50 -42.08
N SER A 24 21.59 -4.31 -40.78
CA SER A 24 22.88 -3.72 -40.43
C SER A 24 23.63 -4.62 -39.43
N THR A 25 24.72 -5.18 -39.88
CA THR A 25 25.60 -6.10 -39.14
C THR A 25 26.32 -5.48 -37.94
N SER A 26 26.11 -4.20 -37.61
CA SER A 26 26.76 -3.52 -36.48
C SER A 26 25.93 -3.40 -35.21
N VAL A 27 24.60 -3.62 -35.26
CA VAL A 27 23.73 -3.56 -34.07
C VAL A 27 23.52 -4.94 -33.46
N THR A 28 23.69 -6.01 -34.20
CA THR A 28 23.52 -7.38 -33.74
C THR A 28 24.63 -7.88 -32.81
N ASN A 29 25.82 -7.29 -32.82
CA ASN A 29 26.92 -7.75 -31.96
C ASN A 29 26.87 -7.21 -30.50
N LEU A 30 26.10 -6.16 -30.23
CA LEU A 30 25.93 -5.65 -28.85
C LEU A 30 24.96 -6.49 -27.98
N PHE A 31 24.22 -7.40 -28.62
CA PHE A 31 23.27 -8.30 -27.94
C PHE A 31 23.70 -9.78 -28.01
N ALA A 32 24.87 -10.09 -28.56
CA ALA A 32 25.26 -11.47 -28.91
C ALA A 32 26.19 -12.15 -27.89
N GLU A 33 26.81 -11.44 -26.98
CA GLU A 33 27.63 -12.06 -25.92
C GLU A 33 26.76 -12.49 -24.75
N GLY A 34 26.44 -13.80 -24.71
CA GLY A 34 25.70 -14.42 -23.59
C GLY A 34 24.39 -15.14 -23.93
N ARG A 35 24.01 -15.28 -25.21
CA ARG A 35 22.82 -16.05 -25.57
C ARG A 35 23.12 -17.56 -25.64
N PRO A 36 22.27 -18.40 -25.02
CA PRO A 36 22.29 -19.84 -25.29
C PRO A 36 22.02 -20.10 -26.78
N LYS A 37 22.82 -20.95 -27.41
CA LYS A 37 22.74 -21.29 -28.87
C LYS A 37 21.60 -22.26 -29.20
N GLU A 38 20.70 -22.61 -28.26
CA GLU A 38 19.56 -23.48 -28.51
C GLU A 38 18.27 -22.68 -28.42
N HIS A 39 17.31 -22.97 -29.32
CA HIS A 39 15.93 -22.47 -29.28
C HIS A 39 15.22 -22.97 -28.00
N SER A 40 15.44 -22.29 -26.89
CA SER A 40 14.85 -22.70 -25.60
C SER A 40 13.57 -21.93 -25.35
N ASN A 41 12.46 -22.63 -25.44
CA ASN A 41 11.19 -22.13 -24.89
C ASN A 41 11.10 -22.60 -23.44
N ILE A 42 11.35 -21.69 -22.50
CA ILE A 42 11.29 -21.99 -21.07
C ILE A 42 10.10 -21.27 -20.43
N LYS A 43 9.55 -21.89 -19.40
CA LYS A 43 8.47 -21.33 -18.58
C LYS A 43 8.98 -21.17 -17.15
N VAL A 44 9.04 -19.96 -16.65
CA VAL A 44 9.60 -19.62 -15.34
C VAL A 44 8.49 -19.12 -14.43
N ALA A 45 8.35 -19.70 -13.24
CA ALA A 45 7.43 -19.22 -12.23
C ALA A 45 7.98 -17.94 -11.57
N THR A 46 7.15 -16.91 -11.45
CA THR A 46 7.55 -15.61 -10.88
C THR A 46 6.39 -14.92 -10.18
N ILE A 47 6.65 -13.74 -9.62
CA ILE A 47 5.64 -12.91 -8.94
C ILE A 47 5.52 -11.57 -9.64
N CYS A 48 4.31 -11.21 -10.07
CA CYS A 48 3.99 -9.90 -10.61
C CYS A 48 4.15 -8.81 -9.53
N GLU A 49 4.81 -7.72 -9.85
CA GLU A 49 4.98 -6.57 -8.96
C GLU A 49 4.35 -5.27 -9.50
N MET A 50 3.46 -5.37 -10.47
CA MET A 50 2.74 -4.20 -11.01
C MET A 50 1.76 -3.57 -10.01
N CYS A 51 1.49 -4.22 -8.87
CA CYS A 51 0.73 -3.66 -7.75
C CYS A 51 0.95 -4.46 -6.45
N VAL A 52 0.38 -3.98 -5.34
CA VAL A 52 0.49 -4.60 -4.00
C VAL A 52 -0.11 -6.01 -3.89
N ASN A 53 -0.85 -6.48 -4.88
CA ASN A 53 -1.51 -7.80 -4.79
C ASN A 53 -0.53 -8.97 -4.94
N LYS A 54 0.64 -8.77 -5.60
CA LYS A 54 1.70 -9.78 -5.75
C LYS A 54 1.18 -11.11 -6.32
N CYS A 55 0.44 -11.06 -7.43
CA CYS A 55 -0.03 -12.26 -8.11
C CYS A 55 1.15 -13.10 -8.61
N THR A 56 1.12 -14.43 -8.43
CA THR A 56 2.10 -15.29 -9.06
C THR A 56 1.73 -15.55 -10.53
N ALA A 57 2.74 -15.68 -11.35
CA ALA A 57 2.61 -15.84 -12.79
C ALA A 57 3.65 -16.81 -13.34
N PHE A 58 3.44 -17.28 -14.55
CA PHE A 58 4.44 -17.95 -15.35
C PHE A 58 4.87 -17.05 -16.50
N ALA A 59 6.17 -16.78 -16.59
CA ALA A 59 6.76 -16.06 -17.71
C ALA A 59 7.21 -17.04 -18.80
N HIS A 60 6.82 -16.78 -20.04
CA HIS A 60 7.27 -17.54 -21.20
C HIS A 60 8.44 -16.79 -21.85
N VAL A 61 9.58 -17.45 -21.93
CA VAL A 61 10.82 -16.91 -22.49
C VAL A 61 11.19 -17.69 -23.74
N GLU A 62 11.30 -16.98 -24.86
CA GLU A 62 11.72 -17.53 -26.14
C GLU A 62 13.03 -16.85 -26.59
N ASN A 63 14.09 -17.62 -26.72
CA ASN A 63 15.41 -17.10 -27.11
C ASN A 63 15.90 -15.93 -26.24
N GLY A 64 15.69 -16.03 -24.92
CA GLY A 64 16.07 -15.00 -23.94
C GLY A 64 15.13 -13.78 -23.89
N VAL A 65 14.00 -13.80 -24.61
CA VAL A 65 13.03 -12.69 -24.63
C VAL A 65 11.73 -13.12 -23.95
N VAL A 66 11.28 -12.36 -22.96
CA VAL A 66 9.99 -12.59 -22.30
C VAL A 66 8.86 -12.20 -23.25
N LYS A 67 8.05 -13.16 -23.66
CA LYS A 67 6.98 -12.99 -24.66
C LYS A 67 5.60 -12.85 -24.05
N LYS A 68 5.36 -13.54 -22.91
CA LYS A 68 4.03 -13.64 -22.32
C LYS A 68 4.10 -13.89 -20.81
N LEU A 69 3.13 -13.38 -20.08
CA LEU A 69 2.88 -13.74 -18.69
C LEU A 69 1.52 -14.46 -18.60
N ASP A 70 1.51 -15.68 -18.10
CA ASP A 70 0.28 -16.43 -17.80
C ASP A 70 0.02 -16.42 -16.28
N PRO A 71 -1.24 -16.44 -15.82
CA PRO A 71 -1.55 -16.59 -14.40
C PRO A 71 -1.06 -17.95 -13.89
N ASN A 72 -0.65 -17.97 -12.61
CA ASN A 72 -0.34 -19.21 -11.91
C ASN A 72 -1.60 -19.72 -11.20
N PRO A 73 -2.22 -20.82 -11.63
CA PRO A 73 -3.46 -21.32 -11.05
C PRO A 73 -3.32 -21.80 -9.61
N LEU A 74 -2.11 -22.07 -9.16
CA LEU A 74 -1.85 -22.56 -7.80
C LEU A 74 -1.95 -21.45 -6.74
N PHE A 75 -1.87 -20.17 -7.11
CA PHE A 75 -1.88 -19.09 -6.14
C PHE A 75 -3.32 -18.66 -5.81
N PRO A 76 -3.76 -18.77 -4.54
CA PRO A 76 -5.16 -18.54 -4.16
C PRO A 76 -5.71 -17.17 -4.50
N LYS A 77 -4.85 -16.15 -4.44
CA LYS A 77 -5.27 -14.76 -4.69
C LYS A 77 -5.57 -14.48 -6.16
N SER A 78 -4.88 -15.11 -7.09
CA SER A 78 -5.00 -14.81 -8.52
C SER A 78 -5.54 -15.98 -9.33
N LYS A 79 -5.34 -17.24 -8.88
CA LYS A 79 -5.80 -18.43 -9.58
C LYS A 79 -5.53 -18.31 -11.10
N ASN A 80 -6.55 -18.42 -11.92
CA ASN A 80 -6.44 -18.41 -13.38
C ASN A 80 -6.51 -17.00 -14.01
N MET A 81 -6.17 -15.93 -13.27
CA MET A 81 -6.33 -14.58 -13.78
C MET A 81 -5.14 -13.67 -13.49
N LEU A 82 -4.66 -13.00 -14.54
CA LEU A 82 -3.91 -11.76 -14.44
C LEU A 82 -4.82 -10.60 -14.89
N CYS A 83 -4.65 -9.43 -14.31
CA CYS A 83 -5.33 -8.22 -14.76
C CYS A 83 -4.49 -7.51 -15.84
N ALA A 84 -5.09 -6.56 -16.55
CA ALA A 84 -4.40 -5.80 -17.60
C ALA A 84 -3.04 -5.21 -17.16
N ARG A 85 -2.90 -4.81 -15.87
CA ARG A 85 -1.61 -4.36 -15.33
C ARG A 85 -0.58 -5.48 -15.24
N GLY A 86 -1.02 -6.68 -14.87
CA GLY A 86 -0.14 -7.86 -14.82
C GLY A 86 0.38 -8.22 -16.19
N ASP A 87 -0.50 -8.25 -17.18
CA ASP A 87 -0.15 -8.52 -18.59
C ASP A 87 0.79 -7.43 -19.14
N ALA A 88 0.57 -6.17 -18.77
CA ALA A 88 1.41 -5.04 -19.16
C ALA A 88 2.80 -5.01 -18.48
N GLY A 89 3.10 -5.95 -17.58
CA GLY A 89 4.40 -6.04 -16.88
C GLY A 89 5.59 -6.24 -17.83
N ILE A 90 5.38 -6.88 -18.98
CA ILE A 90 6.43 -7.03 -20.02
C ILE A 90 6.82 -5.66 -20.59
N HIS A 91 5.87 -4.74 -20.72
CA HIS A 91 6.17 -3.38 -21.19
C HIS A 91 6.96 -2.58 -20.16
N ALA A 92 6.87 -2.88 -18.88
CA ALA A 92 7.77 -2.30 -17.88
C ALA A 92 9.19 -2.83 -18.00
N LEU A 93 9.36 -4.10 -18.39
CA LEU A 93 10.69 -4.69 -18.64
C LEU A 93 11.40 -4.05 -19.85
N TYR A 94 10.66 -3.83 -20.93
CA TYR A 94 11.20 -3.29 -22.18
C TYR A 94 10.94 -1.81 -22.41
N ASP A 95 10.52 -1.08 -21.35
CA ASP A 95 10.30 0.37 -21.44
C ASP A 95 11.61 1.08 -21.82
N PRO A 96 11.64 1.85 -22.92
CA PRO A 96 12.86 2.52 -23.36
C PRO A 96 13.34 3.62 -22.40
N ASP A 97 12.44 4.16 -21.59
CA ASP A 97 12.73 5.24 -20.65
C ASP A 97 13.29 4.75 -19.31
N ARG A 98 13.32 3.42 -19.08
CA ARG A 98 13.82 2.90 -17.80
C ARG A 98 15.28 3.32 -17.53
N LEU A 99 15.62 3.45 -16.26
CA LEU A 99 16.99 3.71 -15.83
C LEU A 99 17.89 2.53 -16.23
N LYS A 100 19.05 2.81 -16.81
CA LYS A 100 19.94 1.81 -17.44
C LYS A 100 21.30 1.71 -16.76
N TYR A 101 21.73 2.76 -16.09
CA TYR A 101 23.05 2.88 -15.44
C TYR A 101 22.97 3.89 -14.31
N PRO A 102 23.91 3.85 -13.34
CA PRO A 102 23.95 4.85 -12.29
C PRO A 102 24.11 6.28 -12.82
N LEU A 103 23.50 7.24 -12.14
CA LEU A 103 23.53 8.65 -12.55
C LEU A 103 23.93 9.54 -11.36
N ILE A 104 24.75 10.56 -11.62
CA ILE A 104 25.17 11.58 -10.66
C ILE A 104 24.75 12.94 -11.16
N ARG A 105 24.12 13.76 -10.32
CA ARG A 105 23.66 15.09 -10.65
C ARG A 105 24.83 16.02 -11.01
N ILE A 106 24.63 16.79 -12.10
CA ILE A 106 25.61 17.80 -12.60
C ILE A 106 25.00 19.20 -12.74
N GLY A 107 23.69 19.35 -12.49
CA GLY A 107 22.96 20.63 -12.51
C GLY A 107 22.38 21.00 -11.15
N LYS A 108 21.45 21.95 -11.14
CA LYS A 108 20.66 22.26 -9.94
C LYS A 108 19.72 21.09 -9.64
N LYS A 109 19.38 20.90 -8.36
CA LYS A 109 18.41 19.89 -7.92
C LYS A 109 17.06 20.15 -8.60
N GLY A 110 16.49 19.13 -9.23
CA GLY A 110 15.24 19.24 -10.01
C GLY A 110 15.38 19.66 -11.49
N GLU A 111 16.57 20.00 -11.98
CA GLU A 111 16.80 20.31 -13.40
C GLU A 111 16.81 19.05 -14.31
N GLY A 112 16.92 17.85 -13.73
CA GLY A 112 17.02 16.62 -14.51
C GLY A 112 18.36 16.46 -15.26
N LYS A 113 19.41 17.17 -14.85
CA LYS A 113 20.74 17.11 -15.48
C LYS A 113 21.67 16.15 -14.73
N PHE A 114 22.00 15.04 -15.35
CA PHE A 114 22.81 13.97 -14.79
C PHE A 114 23.92 13.58 -15.76
N ARG A 115 25.03 13.05 -15.20
CA ARG A 115 26.03 12.30 -15.95
C ARG A 115 25.87 10.81 -15.64
N ARG A 116 26.16 9.96 -16.60
CA ARG A 116 26.35 8.53 -16.37
C ARG A 116 27.56 8.33 -15.45
N ALA A 117 27.46 7.34 -14.58
CA ALA A 117 28.50 6.92 -13.68
C ALA A 117 28.63 5.39 -13.69
N THR A 118 29.78 4.90 -13.25
CA THR A 118 29.93 3.50 -12.84
C THR A 118 29.29 3.28 -11.47
N TRP A 119 29.09 2.04 -11.07
CA TRP A 119 28.58 1.71 -9.73
C TRP A 119 29.53 2.20 -8.65
N ASP A 120 30.85 2.06 -8.82
CA ASP A 120 31.84 2.52 -7.85
C ASP A 120 31.87 4.04 -7.72
N GLU A 121 31.80 4.78 -8.86
CA GLU A 121 31.65 6.25 -8.83
C GLU A 121 30.37 6.70 -8.11
N ALA A 122 29.27 5.97 -8.29
CA ALA A 122 27.99 6.31 -7.64
C ALA A 122 28.07 6.09 -6.12
N TYR A 123 28.61 4.96 -5.69
CA TYR A 123 28.84 4.69 -4.26
C TYR A 123 29.84 5.67 -3.62
N ASP A 124 30.88 6.02 -4.37
CA ASP A 124 31.86 7.02 -3.93
C ASP A 124 31.21 8.40 -3.78
N ALA A 125 30.37 8.79 -4.73
CA ALA A 125 29.64 10.06 -4.64
C ALA A 125 28.65 10.11 -3.46
N ILE A 126 28.03 8.99 -3.09
CA ILE A 126 27.20 8.91 -1.88
C ILE A 126 28.06 9.07 -0.64
N LEU A 127 29.20 8.41 -0.55
CA LEU A 127 30.09 8.45 0.60
C LEU A 127 30.80 9.80 0.75
N ASN A 128 31.45 10.28 -0.32
CA ASN A 128 32.36 11.41 -0.29
C ASN A 128 31.77 12.72 -0.86
N GLY A 129 30.59 12.65 -1.50
CA GLY A 129 29.97 13.82 -2.14
C GLY A 129 30.64 14.22 -3.46
N THR A 130 30.27 15.40 -3.92
CA THR A 130 30.82 16.07 -5.10
C THR A 130 30.95 17.57 -4.83
N LYS A 131 31.33 18.36 -5.86
CA LYS A 131 31.30 19.83 -5.72
C LYS A 131 29.89 20.41 -5.57
N LEU A 132 28.84 19.63 -5.82
CA LEU A 132 27.45 20.09 -5.85
C LEU A 132 26.61 19.63 -4.66
N PHE A 133 27.08 18.65 -3.88
CA PHE A 133 26.40 18.10 -2.71
C PHE A 133 27.41 17.42 -1.77
N GLN A 134 27.11 17.45 -0.47
CA GLN A 134 27.92 16.78 0.55
C GLN A 134 27.69 15.26 0.52
N GLY A 135 28.72 14.50 0.90
CA GLY A 135 28.61 13.05 1.06
C GLY A 135 28.27 12.64 2.49
N MET A 136 27.85 11.39 2.64
CA MET A 136 27.47 10.79 3.92
C MET A 136 28.58 10.93 4.98
N LYS A 137 29.86 10.71 4.61
CA LYS A 137 31.01 10.80 5.50
C LYS A 137 31.11 12.19 6.14
N GLN A 138 31.13 13.23 5.32
CA GLN A 138 31.22 14.61 5.80
C GLN A 138 30.03 14.98 6.70
N ILE A 139 28.81 14.61 6.29
CA ILE A 139 27.58 14.91 7.04
C ILE A 139 27.64 14.24 8.43
N LEU A 140 28.01 12.96 8.51
CA LEU A 140 28.09 12.25 9.79
C LEU A 140 29.22 12.77 10.68
N GLU A 141 30.36 13.19 10.11
CA GLU A 141 31.44 13.85 10.89
C GLU A 141 30.97 15.19 11.45
N GLU A 142 30.27 16.03 10.70
CA GLU A 142 29.67 17.29 11.14
C GLU A 142 28.60 17.10 12.23
N GLU A 143 27.84 16.02 12.16
CA GLU A 143 26.75 15.68 13.10
C GLU A 143 27.18 14.68 14.21
N HIS A 144 28.48 14.48 14.41
CA HIS A 144 29.05 13.62 15.46
C HIS A 144 28.46 12.22 15.50
N ASP A 145 28.42 11.58 14.33
CA ASP A 145 27.81 10.26 14.07
C ASP A 145 26.32 10.12 14.45
N ASN A 146 25.61 11.24 14.51
CA ASN A 146 24.16 11.19 14.73
C ASN A 146 23.42 10.55 13.53
N ARG A 147 23.16 9.26 13.61
CA ARG A 147 22.48 8.49 12.54
C ARG A 147 21.02 8.93 12.31
N SER A 148 20.44 9.67 13.26
CA SER A 148 19.11 10.26 13.08
C SER A 148 19.07 11.35 12.00
N THR A 149 20.23 11.84 11.52
CA THR A 149 20.31 12.77 10.37
C THR A 149 19.93 12.11 9.04
N ILE A 150 19.86 10.78 9.02
CA ILE A 150 19.45 9.98 7.86
C ILE A 150 17.94 9.76 7.90
N GLY A 151 17.23 10.19 6.88
CA GLY A 151 15.85 9.78 6.60
C GLY A 151 15.82 8.73 5.49
N TYR A 152 14.82 7.86 5.52
CA TYR A 152 14.62 6.91 4.43
C TYR A 152 13.16 6.54 4.22
N CYS A 153 12.84 6.18 2.98
CA CYS A 153 11.49 5.78 2.61
C CYS A 153 11.50 4.62 1.61
N ALA A 154 10.49 3.78 1.70
CA ALA A 154 10.33 2.64 0.81
C ALA A 154 8.88 2.49 0.31
N GLY A 155 8.75 2.06 -0.96
CA GLY A 155 7.48 1.61 -1.52
C GLY A 155 7.17 0.16 -1.15
N GLU A 156 5.89 -0.22 -1.15
CA GLU A 156 5.44 -1.59 -0.88
C GLU A 156 5.94 -2.56 -1.98
N GLY A 157 7.11 -3.16 -1.78
CA GLY A 157 7.75 -4.13 -2.66
C GLY A 157 8.15 -5.42 -1.93
N MET A 158 8.71 -6.38 -2.67
CA MET A 158 9.29 -7.58 -2.05
C MET A 158 10.58 -7.24 -1.29
N GLY A 159 11.34 -6.25 -1.76
CA GLY A 159 12.59 -5.76 -1.15
C GLY A 159 12.41 -4.71 -0.04
N GLU A 160 11.17 -4.26 0.27
CA GLU A 160 10.94 -3.22 1.29
C GLU A 160 11.57 -3.58 2.65
N HIS A 161 11.41 -4.81 3.08
CA HIS A 161 11.96 -5.27 4.36
C HIS A 161 13.48 -5.24 4.38
N THR A 162 14.14 -5.75 3.34
CA THR A 162 15.60 -5.74 3.20
C THR A 162 16.15 -4.32 3.22
N PHE A 163 15.52 -3.39 2.49
CA PHE A 163 15.94 -1.99 2.49
C PHE A 163 15.75 -1.33 3.86
N LYS A 164 14.63 -1.61 4.53
CA LYS A 164 14.34 -1.09 5.86
C LYS A 164 15.35 -1.63 6.89
N GLN A 165 15.69 -2.89 6.82
CA GLN A 165 16.68 -3.53 7.67
C GLN A 165 18.06 -2.89 7.47
N PHE A 166 18.47 -2.70 6.21
CA PHE A 166 19.74 -2.04 5.90
C PHE A 166 19.82 -0.60 6.44
N MET A 167 18.80 0.21 6.19
CA MET A 167 18.82 1.61 6.59
C MET A 167 18.56 1.79 8.10
N GLY A 168 17.67 1.00 8.67
CA GLY A 168 17.27 1.09 10.08
C GLY A 168 18.23 0.36 11.00
N ASP A 169 18.39 -0.94 10.77
CA ASP A 169 19.11 -1.81 11.70
C ASP A 169 20.64 -1.70 11.49
N MET A 170 21.10 -1.68 10.23
CA MET A 170 22.53 -1.68 9.90
C MET A 170 23.14 -0.26 9.87
N LEU A 171 22.47 0.74 9.30
CA LEU A 171 22.94 2.12 9.31
C LEU A 171 22.52 2.90 10.55
N GLY A 172 21.60 2.38 11.36
CA GLY A 172 21.17 3.00 12.61
C GLY A 172 20.18 4.16 12.43
N SER A 173 19.48 4.30 11.29
CA SER A 173 18.50 5.37 11.11
C SER A 173 17.14 5.02 11.71
N ASN A 174 16.54 5.90 12.50
CA ASN A 174 15.19 5.76 13.03
C ASN A 174 14.11 6.55 12.26
N ASN A 175 14.49 7.33 11.26
CA ASN A 175 13.59 8.21 10.50
C ASN A 175 13.03 7.55 9.23
N PHE A 176 12.27 6.47 9.43
CA PHE A 176 11.58 5.76 8.34
C PHE A 176 10.17 6.29 8.09
N VAL A 177 9.84 6.51 6.83
CA VAL A 177 8.46 6.77 6.39
C VAL A 177 8.09 5.92 5.19
N ASN A 178 6.85 5.46 5.15
CA ASN A 178 6.35 4.71 4.00
C ASN A 178 4.93 5.14 3.60
N HIS A 179 4.40 4.49 2.56
CA HIS A 179 3.07 4.79 2.02
C HIS A 179 1.91 4.59 3.02
N SER A 180 2.10 3.87 4.12
CA SER A 180 1.00 3.52 5.05
C SER A 180 0.26 4.75 5.60
N SER A 181 0.97 5.83 5.94
CA SER A 181 0.38 7.05 6.51
C SER A 181 -0.47 7.86 5.54
N ILE A 182 -0.32 7.65 4.24
CA ILE A 182 -1.16 8.25 3.19
C ILE A 182 -2.15 7.22 2.61
N CYS A 183 -2.33 6.05 3.23
CA CYS A 183 -3.17 4.99 2.69
C CYS A 183 -3.99 4.21 3.72
N LEU A 184 -3.36 3.55 4.70
CA LEU A 184 -3.97 2.48 5.48
C LEU A 184 -3.73 2.58 7.00
N LYS A 185 -2.92 3.50 7.47
CA LYS A 185 -2.42 3.52 8.87
C LYS A 185 -3.55 3.56 9.91
N THR A 186 -4.48 4.50 9.81
CA THR A 186 -5.64 4.59 10.71
C THR A 186 -6.57 3.39 10.59
N THR A 187 -6.76 2.85 9.38
CA THR A 187 -7.57 1.63 9.20
C THR A 187 -6.95 0.46 9.98
N THR A 188 -5.66 0.24 9.82
CA THR A 188 -4.94 -0.82 10.54
C THR A 188 -4.99 -0.60 12.04
N ALA A 189 -4.72 0.63 12.51
CA ALA A 189 -4.73 0.97 13.94
C ALA A 189 -6.12 0.81 14.56
N GLY A 190 -7.18 1.30 13.92
CA GLY A 190 -8.55 1.20 14.41
C GLY A 190 -9.01 -0.24 14.58
N TYR A 191 -8.75 -1.09 13.60
CA TYR A 191 -9.06 -2.53 13.68
C TYR A 191 -8.16 -3.26 14.69
N ALA A 192 -6.85 -3.00 14.69
CA ALA A 192 -5.93 -3.66 15.60
C ALA A 192 -6.22 -3.33 17.08
N LEU A 193 -6.51 -2.08 17.40
CA LEU A 193 -6.87 -1.67 18.77
C LEU A 193 -8.25 -2.18 19.20
N THR A 194 -9.15 -2.47 18.26
CA THR A 194 -10.50 -2.94 18.56
C THR A 194 -10.59 -4.46 18.56
N LEU A 195 -9.92 -5.14 17.62
CA LEU A 195 -10.01 -6.59 17.41
C LEU A 195 -8.69 -7.35 17.65
N GLY A 196 -7.60 -6.65 17.95
CA GLY A 196 -6.27 -7.24 18.11
C GLY A 196 -5.46 -7.38 16.84
N ALA A 197 -6.09 -7.31 15.67
CA ALA A 197 -5.42 -7.37 14.37
C ALA A 197 -6.27 -6.74 13.25
N TYR A 198 -5.61 -6.41 12.14
CA TYR A 198 -6.29 -6.05 10.89
C TYR A 198 -6.68 -7.34 10.15
N GLY A 199 -7.90 -7.82 10.34
CA GLY A 199 -8.40 -9.04 9.71
C GLY A 199 -8.63 -8.90 8.20
N LYS A 200 -8.95 -10.00 7.57
CA LYS A 200 -9.30 -10.08 6.14
C LYS A 200 -10.79 -10.41 5.99
N ALA A 201 -11.46 -9.74 5.07
CA ALA A 201 -12.85 -10.03 4.74
C ALA A 201 -12.94 -11.34 3.93
N ASP A 202 -13.65 -12.35 4.43
CA ASP A 202 -13.94 -13.58 3.68
C ASP A 202 -15.13 -13.38 2.74
N MET A 203 -14.86 -12.71 1.62
CA MET A 203 -15.88 -12.39 0.61
C MET A 203 -16.44 -13.62 -0.11
N GLN A 204 -15.73 -14.75 -0.08
CA GLN A 204 -16.18 -15.96 -0.78
C GLN A 204 -17.37 -16.62 -0.07
N ASN A 205 -17.48 -16.46 1.23
CA ASN A 205 -18.49 -17.11 2.07
C ASN A 205 -19.50 -16.13 2.68
N ALA A 206 -19.29 -14.83 2.56
CA ALA A 206 -20.25 -13.81 3.03
C ALA A 206 -21.57 -13.89 2.28
N THR A 207 -22.68 -13.59 2.94
CA THR A 207 -24.03 -13.51 2.35
C THR A 207 -24.56 -12.08 2.29
N TYR A 208 -23.92 -11.14 3.03
CA TYR A 208 -24.23 -9.72 3.02
C TYR A 208 -22.94 -8.92 3.09
N CYS A 209 -22.81 -7.85 2.31
CA CYS A 209 -21.65 -6.99 2.34
C CYS A 209 -22.03 -5.52 2.21
N ILE A 210 -21.62 -4.69 3.16
CA ILE A 210 -21.60 -3.24 3.03
C ILE A 210 -20.18 -2.84 2.58
N MET A 211 -20.05 -2.32 1.38
CA MET A 211 -18.75 -1.92 0.80
C MET A 211 -18.70 -0.40 0.69
N ALA A 212 -17.97 0.25 1.59
CA ALA A 212 -17.84 1.70 1.66
C ALA A 212 -16.48 2.16 1.12
N GLY A 213 -16.48 3.11 0.18
CA GLY A 213 -15.26 3.72 -0.39
C GLY A 213 -14.28 2.73 -1.01
N ALA A 214 -14.76 1.61 -1.54
CA ALA A 214 -13.94 0.57 -2.15
C ALA A 214 -14.47 0.16 -3.52
N ASN A 215 -13.69 0.43 -4.56
CA ASN A 215 -14.04 0.07 -5.93
C ASN A 215 -13.24 -1.18 -6.37
N ARG A 216 -13.68 -2.36 -5.95
CA ARG A 216 -12.97 -3.62 -6.21
C ARG A 216 -12.95 -4.01 -7.68
N ALA A 217 -13.94 -3.58 -8.46
CA ALA A 217 -13.96 -3.81 -9.91
C ALA A 217 -12.82 -3.09 -10.67
N GLU A 218 -12.15 -2.13 -10.01
CA GLU A 218 -11.06 -1.37 -10.61
C GLU A 218 -9.76 -1.46 -9.81
N ALA A 219 -9.81 -1.23 -8.50
CA ALA A 219 -8.61 -1.08 -7.69
C ALA A 219 -7.82 -2.38 -7.52
N ILE A 220 -8.50 -3.49 -7.25
CA ILE A 220 -7.90 -4.82 -7.09
C ILE A 220 -8.82 -5.84 -7.75
N LEU A 221 -8.59 -6.11 -9.01
CA LEU A 221 -9.34 -7.10 -9.75
C LEU A 221 -8.67 -8.47 -9.58
N THR A 222 -9.25 -9.29 -8.73
CA THR A 222 -8.78 -10.64 -8.37
C THR A 222 -9.91 -11.65 -8.54
N PRO A 223 -9.65 -12.95 -8.61
CA PRO A 223 -10.70 -13.97 -8.76
C PRO A 223 -11.77 -13.89 -7.69
N ASP A 224 -11.42 -13.61 -6.43
CA ASP A 224 -12.41 -13.42 -5.36
C ASP A 224 -13.35 -12.23 -5.62
N THR A 225 -12.89 -11.20 -6.32
CA THR A 225 -13.74 -10.10 -6.79
C THR A 225 -14.71 -10.57 -7.88
N MET A 226 -14.24 -11.40 -8.81
CA MET A 226 -15.10 -11.94 -9.87
C MET A 226 -16.13 -12.93 -9.30
N ASP A 227 -15.74 -13.77 -8.34
CA ASP A 227 -16.66 -14.65 -7.61
C ASP A 227 -17.70 -13.83 -6.82
N MET A 228 -17.29 -12.75 -6.17
CA MET A 228 -18.21 -11.82 -5.51
C MET A 228 -19.29 -11.32 -6.48
N PHE A 229 -18.92 -10.82 -7.66
CA PHE A 229 -19.88 -10.33 -8.65
C PHE A 229 -20.77 -11.45 -9.21
N LYS A 230 -20.23 -12.66 -9.43
CA LYS A 230 -21.00 -13.82 -9.84
C LYS A 230 -22.06 -14.18 -8.77
N ARG A 231 -21.69 -14.17 -7.51
CA ARG A 231 -22.58 -14.48 -6.38
C ARG A 231 -23.65 -13.40 -6.18
N THR A 232 -23.32 -12.13 -6.37
CA THR A 232 -24.30 -11.04 -6.33
C THR A 232 -25.38 -11.25 -7.40
N ARG A 233 -25.00 -11.58 -8.64
CA ARG A 233 -25.92 -11.90 -9.73
C ARG A 233 -26.75 -13.17 -9.44
N GLY A 234 -26.14 -14.19 -8.84
CA GLY A 234 -26.78 -15.44 -8.41
C GLY A 234 -27.56 -15.34 -7.10
N ARG A 235 -27.69 -14.14 -6.52
CA ARG A 235 -28.35 -13.87 -5.22
C ARG A 235 -27.77 -14.62 -4.02
N GLY A 236 -26.55 -15.08 -4.10
CA GLY A 236 -25.82 -15.70 -2.97
C GLY A 236 -25.09 -14.69 -2.08
N LEU A 237 -25.02 -13.43 -2.50
CA LEU A 237 -24.45 -12.31 -1.74
C LEU A 237 -25.28 -11.05 -2.02
N LYS A 238 -25.78 -10.40 -1.00
CA LYS A 238 -26.37 -9.06 -1.10
C LYS A 238 -25.29 -8.00 -0.90
N LEU A 239 -25.10 -7.15 -1.90
CA LEU A 239 -24.03 -6.13 -1.92
C LEU A 239 -24.62 -4.72 -1.87
N ILE A 240 -24.28 -3.98 -0.82
CA ILE A 240 -24.60 -2.56 -0.67
C ILE A 240 -23.31 -1.77 -0.88
N VAL A 241 -23.31 -0.79 -1.78
CA VAL A 241 -22.13 0.05 -2.04
C VAL A 241 -22.40 1.49 -1.58
N LEU A 242 -21.53 2.00 -0.69
CA LEU A 242 -21.48 3.40 -0.26
C LEU A 242 -20.31 4.07 -0.96
N ASP A 243 -20.56 4.98 -1.87
CA ASP A 243 -19.52 5.76 -2.57
C ASP A 243 -20.17 7.03 -3.13
N PRO A 244 -19.56 8.19 -3.06
CA PRO A 244 -20.04 9.40 -3.74
C PRO A 244 -20.19 9.23 -5.25
N ARG A 245 -19.51 8.22 -5.82
CA ARG A 245 -19.57 7.89 -7.25
C ARG A 245 -20.32 6.58 -7.48
N TYR A 246 -21.06 6.53 -8.56
CA TYR A 246 -21.59 5.26 -9.10
C TYR A 246 -20.47 4.53 -9.84
N THR A 247 -19.67 3.77 -9.08
CA THR A 247 -18.47 3.07 -9.54
C THR A 247 -18.80 1.80 -10.33
N ASN A 248 -17.78 1.21 -10.96
CA ASN A 248 -17.94 -0.11 -11.61
C ASN A 248 -18.32 -1.20 -10.59
N THR A 249 -17.92 -1.08 -9.33
CA THR A 249 -18.39 -1.98 -8.26
C THR A 249 -19.87 -1.74 -7.96
N ALA A 250 -20.31 -0.49 -7.92
CA ALA A 250 -21.71 -0.12 -7.71
C ALA A 250 -22.65 -0.65 -8.80
N GLN A 251 -22.16 -0.81 -10.04
CA GLN A 251 -22.93 -1.42 -11.13
C GLN A 251 -23.32 -2.89 -10.88
N HIS A 252 -22.60 -3.56 -9.98
CA HIS A 252 -22.86 -4.94 -9.59
C HIS A 252 -23.56 -5.07 -8.24
N ALA A 253 -23.84 -3.95 -7.56
CA ALA A 253 -24.48 -3.93 -6.26
C ALA A 253 -26.01 -4.04 -6.36
N ASP A 254 -26.63 -4.60 -5.33
CA ASP A 254 -28.09 -4.58 -5.15
C ASP A 254 -28.59 -3.17 -4.84
N LYS A 255 -27.77 -2.36 -4.17
CA LYS A 255 -28.06 -0.95 -3.87
C LYS A 255 -26.81 -0.11 -3.84
N TRP A 256 -26.83 1.03 -4.52
CA TRP A 256 -25.82 2.08 -4.38
C TRP A 256 -26.39 3.24 -3.55
N LEU A 257 -25.58 3.75 -2.65
CA LEU A 257 -25.87 4.89 -1.77
C LEU A 257 -24.82 5.96 -1.98
N GLY A 258 -25.24 7.08 -2.56
CA GLY A 258 -24.38 8.27 -2.78
C GLY A 258 -24.20 9.06 -1.49
N ILE A 259 -23.32 8.60 -0.62
CA ILE A 259 -23.06 9.22 0.69
C ILE A 259 -22.25 10.52 0.54
N LYS A 260 -22.54 11.54 1.37
CA LYS A 260 -21.71 12.74 1.47
C LYS A 260 -20.30 12.40 1.98
N VAL A 261 -19.28 13.00 1.37
CA VAL A 261 -17.86 12.72 1.69
C VAL A 261 -17.54 13.08 3.14
N GLY A 262 -16.92 12.16 3.88
CA GLY A 262 -16.50 12.34 5.28
C GLY A 262 -17.57 12.05 6.33
N THR A 263 -18.74 11.53 5.92
CA THR A 263 -19.86 11.27 6.84
C THR A 263 -20.08 9.79 7.17
N ASP A 264 -19.19 8.93 6.74
CA ASP A 264 -19.28 7.47 6.92
C ASP A 264 -19.40 7.06 8.40
N LEU A 265 -18.76 7.79 9.34
CA LEU A 265 -18.87 7.52 10.77
C LEU A 265 -20.31 7.70 11.27
N ALA A 266 -21.00 8.75 10.85
CA ALA A 266 -22.40 8.99 11.22
C ALA A 266 -23.31 7.85 10.73
N PHE A 267 -23.05 7.34 9.51
CA PHE A 267 -23.78 6.19 8.96
C PHE A 267 -23.60 4.94 9.83
N VAL A 268 -22.36 4.59 10.20
CA VAL A 268 -22.08 3.39 11.01
C VAL A 268 -22.63 3.51 12.42
N LEU A 269 -22.55 4.69 13.05
CA LEU A 269 -23.14 4.94 14.38
C LEU A 269 -24.66 4.76 14.35
N ALA A 270 -25.33 5.20 13.29
CA ALA A 270 -26.77 4.99 13.14
C ALA A 270 -27.14 3.51 12.90
N LEU A 271 -26.37 2.77 12.12
CA LEU A 271 -26.54 1.31 12.01
C LEU A 271 -26.40 0.64 13.37
N THR A 272 -25.41 1.04 14.15
CA THR A 272 -25.14 0.55 15.51
C THR A 272 -26.29 0.89 16.45
N HIS A 273 -26.82 2.13 16.37
CA HIS A 273 -27.98 2.54 17.17
C HIS A 273 -29.21 1.64 16.91
N VAL A 274 -29.53 1.34 15.64
CA VAL A 274 -30.62 0.44 15.30
C VAL A 274 -30.38 -0.96 15.84
N ALA A 275 -29.18 -1.51 15.63
CA ALA A 275 -28.84 -2.85 16.10
C ALA A 275 -28.96 -2.99 17.63
N ILE A 276 -28.57 -1.95 18.37
CA ILE A 276 -28.67 -1.92 19.85
C ILE A 276 -30.09 -1.67 20.30
N LYS A 277 -30.77 -0.66 19.74
CA LYS A 277 -32.13 -0.25 20.18
C LYS A 277 -33.17 -1.37 19.92
N GLU A 278 -33.06 -2.07 18.82
CA GLU A 278 -33.96 -3.16 18.42
C GLU A 278 -33.45 -4.55 18.91
N VAL A 279 -32.31 -4.59 19.62
CA VAL A 279 -31.69 -5.80 20.18
C VAL A 279 -31.42 -6.86 19.12
N LEU A 280 -30.93 -6.46 17.95
CA LEU A 280 -30.65 -7.35 16.80
C LEU A 280 -29.28 -8.04 16.89
N TYR A 281 -28.41 -7.61 17.82
CA TYR A 281 -27.08 -8.12 17.98
C TYR A 281 -27.04 -9.53 18.61
N ASN A 282 -26.00 -10.27 18.35
CA ASN A 282 -25.76 -11.57 18.96
C ASN A 282 -25.46 -11.42 20.47
N ARG A 283 -26.49 -11.66 21.31
CA ARG A 283 -26.40 -11.44 22.77
C ARG A 283 -25.32 -12.31 23.43
N ARG A 284 -25.15 -13.55 22.98
CA ARG A 284 -24.18 -14.48 23.57
C ARG A 284 -22.77 -14.06 23.20
N PHE A 285 -22.49 -13.75 21.93
CA PHE A 285 -21.21 -13.21 21.51
C PHE A 285 -20.85 -11.95 22.27
N VAL A 286 -21.75 -10.97 22.29
CA VAL A 286 -21.55 -9.66 22.94
C VAL A 286 -21.20 -9.84 24.42
N ARG A 287 -22.00 -10.60 25.17
CA ARG A 287 -21.76 -10.84 26.61
C ARG A 287 -20.40 -11.47 26.89
N ARG A 288 -19.94 -12.39 26.04
CA ARG A 288 -18.70 -13.14 26.28
C ARG A 288 -17.46 -12.47 25.70
N ASN A 289 -17.59 -11.82 24.53
CA ASN A 289 -16.46 -11.40 23.71
C ASN A 289 -16.31 -9.90 23.53
N MET A 290 -17.18 -9.06 24.09
CA MET A 290 -17.04 -7.60 24.00
C MET A 290 -16.80 -7.03 25.40
N SER A 291 -15.76 -6.19 25.52
CA SER A 291 -15.46 -5.46 26.76
C SER A 291 -16.21 -4.14 26.77
N HIS A 292 -16.68 -3.69 27.94
CA HIS A 292 -17.35 -2.39 28.12
C HIS A 292 -18.55 -2.18 27.19
N PHE A 293 -19.30 -3.25 26.90
CA PHE A 293 -20.42 -3.17 25.95
C PHE A 293 -21.59 -2.35 26.53
N GLU A 294 -21.90 -2.42 27.83
CA GLU A 294 -23.02 -1.67 28.41
C GLU A 294 -22.73 -0.16 28.38
N GLU A 295 -21.49 0.24 28.66
CA GLU A 295 -21.06 1.64 28.53
C GLU A 295 -21.14 2.12 27.08
N TYR A 296 -20.74 1.28 26.14
CA TYR A 296 -20.85 1.59 24.71
C TYR A 296 -22.30 1.70 24.25
N LYS A 297 -23.17 0.82 24.71
CA LYS A 297 -24.60 0.84 24.44
C LYS A 297 -25.25 2.12 24.97
N GLU A 298 -24.93 2.50 26.21
CA GLU A 298 -25.40 3.76 26.81
C GLU A 298 -24.89 4.95 25.98
N HIS A 299 -23.61 4.96 25.61
CA HIS A 299 -23.02 6.01 24.79
C HIS A 299 -23.74 6.17 23.44
N ILE A 300 -24.02 5.07 22.72
CA ILE A 300 -24.74 5.10 21.45
C ILE A 300 -26.16 5.64 21.58
N LEU A 301 -26.87 5.20 22.63
CA LEU A 301 -28.28 5.58 22.84
C LEU A 301 -28.41 7.01 23.38
N SER A 302 -27.59 7.43 24.33
CA SER A 302 -27.63 8.77 24.95
C SER A 302 -27.25 9.90 23.99
N ASN A 303 -26.29 9.62 23.04
CA ASN A 303 -25.96 10.57 22.00
C ASN A 303 -27.01 10.65 20.87
N ASN A 304 -28.07 9.84 20.92
CA ASN A 304 -29.15 9.85 19.93
C ASN A 304 -28.68 9.71 18.49
N TYR A 305 -27.72 8.79 18.21
CA TYR A 305 -27.24 8.50 16.87
C TYR A 305 -28.28 7.78 16.01
N THR A 306 -29.51 8.36 15.94
CA THR A 306 -30.64 7.76 15.23
C THR A 306 -30.47 7.82 13.72
N PRO A 307 -31.20 6.98 12.96
CA PRO A 307 -31.20 7.08 11.51
C PRO A 307 -31.62 8.48 10.99
N GLU A 308 -32.56 9.17 11.65
CA GLU A 308 -32.99 10.53 11.30
C GLU A 308 -31.93 11.58 11.53
N TRP A 309 -31.10 11.40 12.58
CA TRP A 309 -29.90 12.21 12.77
C TRP A 309 -28.89 12.00 11.66
N ALA A 310 -28.62 10.74 11.33
CA ALA A 310 -27.65 10.40 10.30
C ALA A 310 -28.10 10.80 8.88
N GLU A 311 -29.42 10.76 8.58
CA GLU A 311 -29.96 11.24 7.30
C GLU A 311 -29.58 12.68 6.99
N LYS A 312 -29.67 13.56 7.98
CA LYS A 312 -29.31 14.99 7.83
C LYS A 312 -27.82 15.16 7.48
N ILE A 313 -26.97 14.35 8.07
CA ILE A 313 -25.51 14.41 7.89
C ILE A 313 -25.08 13.72 6.60
N THR A 314 -25.55 12.49 6.37
CA THR A 314 -25.07 11.61 5.30
C THR A 314 -25.78 11.81 3.96
N GLY A 315 -27.03 12.31 3.99
CA GLY A 315 -27.91 12.35 2.84
C GLY A 315 -28.57 11.00 2.50
N ILE A 316 -28.41 9.99 3.35
CA ILE A 316 -29.06 8.66 3.18
C ILE A 316 -30.32 8.61 4.03
N ASP A 317 -31.46 8.29 3.45
CA ASP A 317 -32.75 8.28 4.16
C ASP A 317 -32.77 7.31 5.35
N ALA A 318 -33.47 7.71 6.43
CA ALA A 318 -33.52 6.98 7.68
C ALA A 318 -34.12 5.57 7.55
N HIS A 319 -35.09 5.39 6.64
CA HIS A 319 -35.68 4.07 6.38
C HIS A 319 -34.66 3.11 5.75
N THR A 320 -33.85 3.60 4.81
CA THR A 320 -32.75 2.82 4.21
C THR A 320 -31.71 2.42 5.24
N ILE A 321 -31.31 3.32 6.15
CA ILE A 321 -30.36 3.03 7.24
C ILE A 321 -30.92 1.90 8.13
N ARG A 322 -32.18 1.98 8.55
CA ARG A 322 -32.82 0.91 9.37
C ARG A 322 -32.87 -0.42 8.63
N THR A 323 -33.27 -0.39 7.38
CA THR A 323 -33.35 -1.60 6.55
C THR A 323 -32.00 -2.30 6.47
N ILE A 324 -30.93 -1.55 6.19
CA ILE A 324 -29.58 -2.10 6.08
C ILE A 324 -29.09 -2.67 7.41
N ALA A 325 -29.37 -1.99 8.55
CA ALA A 325 -28.97 -2.50 9.86
C ALA A 325 -29.67 -3.84 10.18
N ARG A 326 -30.99 -3.93 9.95
CA ARG A 326 -31.77 -5.16 10.15
C ARG A 326 -31.31 -6.29 9.25
N GLU A 327 -31.09 -6.01 7.98
CA GLU A 327 -30.62 -7.00 7.00
C GLU A 327 -29.23 -7.50 7.35
N PHE A 328 -28.30 -6.60 7.71
CA PHE A 328 -26.96 -6.98 8.11
C PHE A 328 -26.99 -7.94 9.30
N MET A 329 -27.73 -7.62 10.34
CA MET A 329 -27.84 -8.46 11.53
C MET A 329 -28.58 -9.79 11.26
N ALA A 330 -29.54 -9.80 10.33
CA ALA A 330 -30.21 -11.04 9.91
C ALA A 330 -29.30 -11.98 9.10
N HIS A 331 -28.29 -11.47 8.43
CA HIS A 331 -27.30 -12.25 7.71
C HIS A 331 -26.07 -12.63 8.56
N ALA A 332 -25.92 -12.00 9.74
CA ALA A 332 -24.81 -12.29 10.64
C ALA A 332 -24.84 -13.78 11.11
N PRO A 333 -23.67 -14.42 11.32
CA PRO A 333 -22.33 -13.83 11.33
C PRO A 333 -21.66 -13.70 9.94
N ARG A 334 -22.33 -14.08 8.85
CA ARG A 334 -21.82 -14.04 7.47
C ARG A 334 -22.06 -12.69 6.78
N ALA A 335 -22.10 -11.63 7.56
CA ALA A 335 -22.25 -10.25 7.14
C ALA A 335 -20.95 -9.48 7.35
N ILE A 336 -20.49 -8.73 6.35
CA ILE A 336 -19.23 -7.99 6.37
C ILE A 336 -19.49 -6.50 6.16
N TYR A 337 -18.98 -5.66 7.06
CA TYR A 337 -18.68 -4.29 6.71
C TYR A 337 -17.26 -4.27 6.14
N TYR A 338 -17.15 -4.11 4.81
CA TYR A 338 -15.87 -4.24 4.13
C TYR A 338 -14.91 -3.09 4.50
N GLN A 339 -13.70 -3.45 4.89
CA GLN A 339 -12.65 -2.54 5.36
C GLN A 339 -12.05 -1.71 4.20
N GLY A 340 -12.88 -0.94 3.51
CA GLY A 340 -12.47 -0.09 2.40
C GLY A 340 -11.42 0.95 2.82
N ARG A 341 -10.50 1.28 1.92
CA ARG A 341 -9.39 2.20 2.21
C ARG A 341 -9.77 3.67 2.00
N ARG A 342 -10.66 3.97 1.05
CA ARG A 342 -10.90 5.34 0.57
C ARG A 342 -11.89 6.15 1.40
N THR A 343 -12.62 5.55 2.31
CA THR A 343 -13.40 6.28 3.31
C THR A 343 -12.51 6.90 4.40
N ALA A 344 -11.25 6.49 4.42
CA ALA A 344 -10.29 6.78 5.47
C ALA A 344 -9.68 8.18 5.42
N TRP A 345 -9.80 8.93 4.40
CA TRP A 345 -9.07 10.19 4.27
C TRP A 345 -9.82 11.38 4.86
N SER A 346 -10.42 11.17 6.05
CA SER A 346 -11.09 12.20 6.85
C SER A 346 -10.45 12.35 8.23
N LEU A 347 -10.76 13.46 8.92
CA LEU A 347 -10.27 13.73 10.27
C LEU A 347 -10.85 12.78 11.33
N GLN A 348 -11.95 12.08 11.03
CA GLN A 348 -12.61 11.12 11.94
C GLN A 348 -12.36 9.66 11.57
N ASP A 349 -11.36 9.38 10.72
CA ASP A 349 -11.11 8.02 10.20
C ASP A 349 -10.84 7.00 11.31
N PHE A 350 -10.06 7.34 12.33
CA PHE A 350 -9.77 6.41 13.42
C PHE A 350 -11.05 5.93 14.12
N GLN A 351 -11.95 6.83 14.46
CA GLN A 351 -13.23 6.48 15.10
C GLN A 351 -14.16 5.72 14.15
N LEU A 352 -14.15 6.07 12.87
CA LEU A 352 -14.87 5.31 11.83
C LEU A 352 -14.42 3.84 11.80
N ARG A 353 -13.11 3.58 11.81
CA ARG A 353 -12.60 2.21 11.73
C ARG A 353 -12.95 1.37 12.95
N ARG A 354 -12.93 1.98 14.12
CA ARG A 354 -13.39 1.34 15.34
C ARG A 354 -14.90 1.05 15.29
N ALA A 355 -15.71 2.02 14.86
CA ALA A 355 -17.17 1.83 14.71
C ALA A 355 -17.50 0.68 13.75
N GLN A 356 -16.79 0.58 12.59
CA GLN A 356 -16.96 -0.52 11.64
C GLN A 356 -16.61 -1.89 12.25
N ALA A 357 -15.51 -1.97 12.99
CA ALA A 357 -15.07 -3.18 13.67
C ALA A 357 -16.08 -3.63 14.75
N ILE A 358 -16.55 -2.71 15.59
CA ILE A 358 -17.53 -2.98 16.62
C ILE A 358 -18.88 -3.39 16.00
N PHE A 359 -19.35 -2.69 14.96
CA PHE A 359 -20.60 -3.04 14.28
C PHE A 359 -20.56 -4.46 13.69
N SER A 360 -19.45 -4.85 13.07
CA SER A 360 -19.27 -6.23 12.59
C SER A 360 -19.26 -7.25 13.72
N ALA A 361 -18.65 -6.90 14.86
CA ALA A 361 -18.61 -7.74 16.06
C ALA A 361 -19.98 -7.93 16.73
N LEU A 362 -20.87 -6.94 16.65
CA LEU A 362 -22.24 -7.07 17.19
C LEU A 362 -23.00 -8.24 16.57
N GLY A 363 -22.75 -8.53 15.29
CA GLY A 363 -23.32 -9.71 14.62
C GLY A 363 -22.58 -11.03 14.89
N GLY A 364 -21.45 -10.99 15.61
CA GLY A 364 -20.59 -12.16 15.81
C GLY A 364 -19.72 -12.51 14.59
N GLY A 365 -19.58 -11.62 13.60
CA GLY A 365 -18.87 -11.83 12.35
C GLY A 365 -17.35 -11.72 12.44
N ILE A 366 -16.74 -12.03 13.59
CA ILE A 366 -15.30 -11.92 13.82
C ILE A 366 -14.69 -13.31 13.94
N ASP A 367 -13.69 -13.55 13.10
CA ASP A 367 -12.93 -14.79 12.98
C ASP A 367 -13.79 -16.03 12.67
N VAL A 368 -14.80 -15.80 11.87
CA VAL A 368 -15.72 -16.83 11.37
C VAL A 368 -15.77 -16.81 9.83
N LYS A 369 -16.12 -17.93 9.22
CA LYS A 369 -16.27 -18.06 7.77
C LYS A 369 -17.40 -17.14 7.26
N GLY A 370 -17.08 -16.33 6.26
CA GLY A 370 -18.01 -15.31 5.76
C GLY A 370 -18.02 -14.00 6.55
N GLY A 371 -17.16 -13.88 7.57
CA GLY A 371 -16.92 -12.69 8.36
C GLY A 371 -15.53 -12.08 8.13
N ILE A 372 -14.98 -11.42 9.15
CA ILE A 372 -13.61 -10.90 9.19
C ILE A 372 -12.73 -11.96 9.85
N VAL A 373 -11.79 -12.54 9.11
CA VAL A 373 -10.91 -13.63 9.58
C VAL A 373 -9.48 -13.16 9.83
N PHE A 374 -8.82 -13.72 10.84
CA PHE A 374 -7.43 -13.47 11.20
C PHE A 374 -6.54 -14.60 10.70
N GLY A 375 -6.42 -14.74 9.39
CA GLY A 375 -5.61 -15.78 8.77
C GLY A 375 -4.15 -15.70 9.21
N LYS A 376 -3.61 -16.83 9.67
CA LYS A 376 -2.19 -16.97 10.03
C LYS A 376 -1.33 -16.94 8.75
N LYS A 377 -0.09 -16.50 8.90
CA LYS A 377 0.96 -16.77 7.91
C LYS A 377 1.54 -18.16 8.19
N LEU A 378 2.01 -18.82 7.14
CA LEU A 378 2.85 -20.00 7.28
C LEU A 378 4.16 -19.64 7.96
N PRO A 379 4.70 -20.45 8.87
CA PRO A 379 6.02 -20.24 9.45
C PRO A 379 7.06 -20.05 8.34
N LEU A 380 7.95 -19.12 8.54
CA LEU A 380 9.09 -18.89 7.69
C LEU A 380 10.01 -17.94 8.45
N ASP A 381 11.18 -18.43 8.83
CA ASP A 381 12.15 -17.63 9.55
C ASP A 381 12.56 -16.39 8.73
N GLU A 382 12.67 -15.27 9.38
CA GLU A 382 13.20 -14.06 8.75
C GLU A 382 14.73 -14.13 8.82
N HIS A 383 15.38 -13.76 7.72
CA HIS A 383 16.83 -13.61 7.73
C HIS A 383 17.16 -12.39 8.61
N SER A 384 17.79 -12.64 9.73
CA SER A 384 18.27 -11.59 10.64
C SER A 384 19.78 -11.67 10.77
N VAL A 385 20.39 -10.55 10.97
CA VAL A 385 21.83 -10.42 11.22
C VAL A 385 21.99 -9.68 12.54
N ASP A 386 22.90 -10.15 13.37
CA ASP A 386 23.30 -9.41 14.57
C ASP A 386 24.06 -8.15 14.12
N ILE A 387 23.59 -7.01 14.61
CA ILE A 387 24.04 -5.69 14.16
C ILE A 387 24.34 -4.84 15.40
N PRO A 388 25.39 -4.03 15.38
CA PRO A 388 25.71 -3.14 16.48
C PRO A 388 24.54 -2.17 16.74
N ILE A 389 24.23 -1.95 18.02
CA ILE A 389 23.20 -1.02 18.45
C ILE A 389 23.79 0.38 18.51
N TYR A 390 23.26 1.29 17.70
CA TYR A 390 23.63 2.69 17.76
C TYR A 390 22.92 3.39 18.93
N THR A 391 23.69 3.92 19.87
CA THR A 391 23.17 4.54 21.10
C THR A 391 22.86 6.03 20.95
N ASN A 392 23.51 6.71 20.02
CA ASN A 392 23.35 8.16 19.79
C ASN A 392 22.18 8.49 18.85
N LEU A 393 21.01 7.87 19.06
CA LEU A 393 19.81 8.12 18.26
C LEU A 393 18.88 9.14 18.95
N GLN A 394 18.55 10.19 18.23
CA GLN A 394 17.52 11.14 18.66
C GLN A 394 16.11 10.59 18.39
N GLU A 395 15.10 11.15 19.02
CA GLU A 395 13.69 10.80 18.66
C GLU A 395 13.42 11.15 17.20
N ARG A 396 12.49 10.40 16.58
CA ARG A 396 12.04 10.70 15.20
C ARG A 396 11.59 12.15 15.07
N ILE A 397 11.93 12.78 13.94
CA ILE A 397 11.56 14.19 13.69
C ILE A 397 10.04 14.45 13.64
N ASP A 398 9.24 13.44 13.29
CA ASP A 398 7.76 13.54 13.18
C ASP A 398 7.03 13.06 14.45
N LYS A 399 7.75 12.81 15.56
CA LYS A 399 7.22 12.24 16.80
C LYS A 399 6.00 12.97 17.36
N HIS A 400 5.96 14.28 17.23
CA HIS A 400 4.92 15.14 17.80
C HIS A 400 3.85 15.60 16.79
N GLU A 401 3.89 15.13 15.55
CA GLU A 401 2.91 15.52 14.53
C GLU A 401 1.53 14.85 14.71
N ALA A 402 1.49 13.72 15.45
CA ALA A 402 0.25 13.09 15.92
C ALA A 402 0.49 12.40 17.26
N THR A 403 -0.61 12.04 17.96
CA THR A 403 -0.55 11.44 19.31
C THR A 403 0.21 10.10 19.31
N PHE A 404 -0.01 9.26 18.30
CA PHE A 404 0.60 7.94 18.19
C PHE A 404 1.35 7.79 16.87
N ILE A 405 2.65 8.05 16.89
CA ILE A 405 3.52 7.82 15.75
C ILE A 405 4.20 6.46 15.91
N GLY A 406 3.85 5.51 15.04
CA GLY A 406 4.50 4.20 14.99
C GLY A 406 5.78 4.19 14.14
N PRO A 407 6.44 3.04 14.00
CA PRO A 407 7.74 2.91 13.33
C PRO A 407 7.73 3.33 11.83
N ASN A 408 6.55 3.38 11.20
CA ASN A 408 6.40 3.80 9.81
C ASN A 408 6.17 5.32 9.65
N GLY A 409 6.28 6.10 10.72
CA GLY A 409 6.16 7.56 10.69
C GLY A 409 4.86 8.12 10.10
N THR A 410 4.87 9.41 9.81
CA THR A 410 3.82 10.09 9.03
C THR A 410 4.44 10.93 7.91
N TRP A 411 4.12 10.60 6.66
CA TRP A 411 4.72 11.29 5.50
C TRP A 411 4.53 12.80 5.54
N ILE A 412 3.31 13.26 5.80
CA ILE A 412 3.01 14.70 5.80
C ILE A 412 3.78 15.39 6.93
N GLY A 413 3.77 14.81 8.14
CA GLY A 413 4.51 15.36 9.29
C GLY A 413 6.02 15.40 9.02
N PHE A 414 6.60 14.27 8.64
CA PHE A 414 8.01 14.15 8.29
C PHE A 414 8.44 15.19 7.22
N ARG A 415 7.68 15.26 6.12
CA ARG A 415 7.92 16.21 5.05
C ARG A 415 7.82 17.66 5.52
N ASN A 416 6.79 18.01 6.31
CA ASN A 416 6.57 19.37 6.80
C ASN A 416 7.69 19.81 7.73
N MET A 417 8.15 18.93 8.63
CA MET A 417 9.27 19.25 9.54
C MET A 417 10.52 19.68 8.76
N ILE A 418 10.87 18.98 7.69
CA ILE A 418 12.05 19.31 6.86
C ILE A 418 11.79 20.53 5.97
N ALA A 419 10.64 20.58 5.30
CA ALA A 419 10.32 21.68 4.38
C ALA A 419 10.20 23.04 5.07
N GLU A 420 9.73 23.06 6.31
CA GLU A 420 9.53 24.25 7.14
C GLU A 420 10.70 24.52 8.09
N LYS A 421 11.74 23.68 8.04
CA LYS A 421 12.95 23.75 8.90
C LYS A 421 12.60 23.77 10.40
N ARG A 422 11.67 22.91 10.82
CA ARG A 422 11.20 22.75 12.20
C ARG A 422 11.72 21.50 12.89
N THR A 423 12.70 20.83 12.28
CA THR A 423 13.29 19.62 12.85
C THR A 423 14.04 19.92 14.14
N PRO A 424 13.95 19.08 15.19
CA PRO A 424 14.66 19.29 16.46
C PRO A 424 16.17 19.12 16.33
N TYR A 425 16.63 18.45 15.29
CA TYR A 425 18.03 18.28 14.87
C TYR A 425 18.08 18.26 13.33
N PRO A 426 19.22 18.48 12.69
CA PRO A 426 19.32 18.47 11.24
C PRO A 426 19.01 17.09 10.66
N LEU A 427 17.99 16.99 9.80
CA LEU A 427 17.81 15.84 8.93
C LEU A 427 18.35 16.24 7.56
N ARG A 428 19.46 15.65 7.16
CA ARG A 428 20.31 16.11 6.05
C ARG A 428 20.33 15.17 4.85
N MET A 429 20.02 13.89 5.07
CA MET A 429 20.06 12.86 4.04
C MET A 429 18.69 12.21 3.87
N LEU A 430 18.33 11.83 2.61
CA LEU A 430 17.16 11.03 2.33
C LEU A 430 17.47 9.94 1.30
N PHE A 431 17.20 8.68 1.67
CA PHE A 431 17.30 7.53 0.79
C PHE A 431 15.90 7.04 0.42
N ALA A 432 15.58 7.02 -0.86
CA ALA A 432 14.28 6.59 -1.37
C ALA A 432 14.40 5.31 -2.19
N TYR A 433 13.63 4.29 -1.83
CA TYR A 433 13.53 3.04 -2.57
C TYR A 433 12.13 2.83 -3.12
N LYS A 434 12.01 2.73 -4.45
CA LYS A 434 10.71 2.47 -5.14
C LYS A 434 9.56 3.35 -4.65
N GLN A 435 9.83 4.57 -4.32
CA GLN A 435 8.81 5.52 -3.89
C GLN A 435 8.99 6.85 -4.59
N ASN A 436 7.88 7.41 -5.09
CA ASN A 436 7.86 8.71 -5.75
C ASN A 436 7.11 9.76 -4.90
N PRO A 437 7.70 10.27 -3.79
CA PRO A 437 7.07 11.26 -2.92
C PRO A 437 6.65 12.54 -3.66
N MET A 438 7.38 12.92 -4.70
CA MET A 438 7.04 14.07 -5.55
C MET A 438 5.69 13.93 -6.26
N GLN A 439 5.15 12.70 -6.38
CA GLN A 439 3.83 12.44 -6.98
C GLN A 439 2.85 11.74 -6.03
N SER A 440 3.30 11.27 -4.87
CA SER A 440 2.44 10.49 -3.97
C SER A 440 2.11 11.20 -2.65
N VAL A 441 2.84 12.25 -2.29
CA VAL A 441 2.58 13.01 -1.05
C VAL A 441 1.81 14.30 -1.38
N PRO A 442 0.69 14.58 -0.72
CA PRO A 442 -0.11 15.80 -0.92
C PRO A 442 0.73 17.08 -0.80
N ASN A 443 0.38 18.11 -1.57
CA ASN A 443 1.08 19.39 -1.65
C ASN A 443 2.53 19.24 -2.17
N ILE A 444 2.64 19.00 -3.47
CA ILE A 444 3.93 18.77 -4.17
C ILE A 444 4.90 19.94 -3.97
N ALA A 445 4.42 21.18 -3.86
CA ALA A 445 5.28 22.34 -3.63
C ALA A 445 6.09 22.22 -2.31
N LYS A 446 5.45 21.78 -1.23
CA LYS A 446 6.17 21.51 0.03
C LYS A 446 7.10 20.29 -0.07
N THR A 447 6.72 19.26 -0.84
CA THR A 447 7.60 18.10 -1.06
C THR A 447 8.86 18.51 -1.83
N ARG A 448 8.73 19.36 -2.83
CA ARG A 448 9.88 19.96 -3.53
C ARG A 448 10.80 20.71 -2.57
N LYS A 449 10.22 21.55 -1.71
CA LYS A 449 10.98 22.32 -0.71
C LYS A 449 11.69 21.42 0.31
N MET A 450 11.10 20.26 0.67
CA MET A 450 11.79 19.26 1.48
C MET A 450 13.07 18.78 0.78
N TYR A 451 13.00 18.38 -0.49
CA TYR A 451 14.18 17.93 -1.24
C TYR A 451 15.25 19.02 -1.40
N GLU A 452 14.83 20.28 -1.57
CA GLU A 452 15.75 21.44 -1.68
C GLU A 452 16.50 21.72 -0.37
N ASN A 453 15.94 21.34 0.78
CA ASN A 453 16.54 21.51 2.10
C ASN A 453 17.47 20.34 2.52
N LEU A 454 17.58 19.30 1.72
CA LEU A 454 18.43 18.14 2.00
C LEU A 454 19.80 18.26 1.31
N ASP A 455 20.87 17.91 2.01
CA ASP A 455 22.24 17.96 1.49
C ASP A 455 22.55 16.78 0.58
N LEU A 456 22.05 15.58 0.90
CA LEU A 456 22.21 14.37 0.10
C LEU A 456 20.88 13.67 -0.12
N THR A 457 20.56 13.37 -1.37
CA THR A 457 19.38 12.58 -1.75
C THR A 457 19.76 11.46 -2.70
N VAL A 458 19.43 10.22 -2.32
CA VAL A 458 19.71 9.01 -3.09
C VAL A 458 18.41 8.30 -3.44
N THR A 459 18.22 7.95 -4.70
CA THR A 459 17.04 7.20 -5.13
C THR A 459 17.42 5.91 -5.82
N ILE A 460 16.82 4.81 -5.39
CA ILE A 460 16.86 3.49 -6.03
C ILE A 460 15.52 3.26 -6.70
N ASP A 461 15.49 3.27 -8.02
CA ASP A 461 14.23 3.12 -8.79
C ASP A 461 14.51 2.44 -10.15
N THR A 462 13.44 2.02 -10.82
CA THR A 462 13.48 1.45 -12.17
C THR A 462 13.22 2.50 -13.26
N MET A 463 12.50 3.58 -12.92
CA MET A 463 12.05 4.60 -13.87
C MET A 463 12.51 6.00 -13.44
N PRO A 464 12.75 6.92 -14.39
CA PRO A 464 13.12 8.31 -14.10
C PRO A 464 11.92 9.12 -13.60
N SER A 465 11.43 8.80 -12.40
CA SER A 465 10.30 9.47 -11.76
C SER A 465 10.61 10.91 -11.35
N ASP A 466 9.58 11.70 -10.96
CA ASP A 466 9.79 13.07 -10.48
C ASP A 466 10.70 13.14 -9.25
N THR A 467 10.68 12.12 -8.41
CA THR A 467 11.60 12.00 -7.28
C THR A 467 13.04 11.77 -7.74
N VAL A 468 13.24 10.97 -8.77
CA VAL A 468 14.55 10.78 -9.41
C VAL A 468 15.12 12.12 -9.90
N MET A 469 14.29 12.99 -10.47
CA MET A 469 14.75 14.33 -10.92
C MET A 469 15.24 15.22 -9.77
N MET A 470 14.78 14.97 -8.53
CA MET A 470 15.18 15.71 -7.33
C MET A 470 16.40 15.09 -6.64
N SER A 471 16.94 13.97 -7.13
CA SER A 471 18.00 13.21 -6.47
C SER A 471 19.41 13.67 -6.86
N ASP A 472 20.37 13.44 -5.97
CA ASP A 472 21.80 13.70 -6.18
C ASP A 472 22.49 12.51 -6.82
N VAL A 473 22.16 11.29 -6.36
CA VAL A 473 22.65 10.02 -6.91
C VAL A 473 21.47 9.09 -7.19
N ILE A 474 21.50 8.43 -8.35
CA ILE A 474 20.45 7.52 -8.80
C ILE A 474 21.08 6.15 -9.04
N LEU A 475 20.54 5.15 -8.39
CA LEU A 475 20.95 3.75 -8.49
C LEU A 475 19.86 2.96 -9.22
N PRO A 476 20.11 2.50 -10.46
CA PRO A 476 19.10 1.84 -11.29
C PRO A 476 18.83 0.42 -10.79
N GLU A 477 17.63 0.16 -10.30
CA GLU A 477 17.19 -1.19 -9.98
C GLU A 477 16.71 -1.92 -11.24
N CYS A 478 16.95 -3.22 -11.32
CA CYS A 478 16.35 -4.06 -12.34
C CYS A 478 14.87 -4.32 -12.07
N THR A 479 14.09 -4.68 -13.09
CA THR A 479 12.66 -4.96 -12.92
C THR A 479 12.44 -6.28 -12.17
N TYR A 480 11.20 -6.53 -11.73
CA TYR A 480 10.85 -7.74 -11.02
C TYR A 480 10.99 -9.04 -11.83
N LEU A 481 11.13 -8.95 -13.16
CA LEU A 481 11.39 -10.11 -14.03
C LEU A 481 12.88 -10.46 -14.12
N GLU A 482 13.74 -9.60 -13.63
CA GLU A 482 15.20 -9.71 -13.76
C GLU A 482 15.91 -10.08 -12.45
N ARG A 483 15.16 -10.37 -11.37
CA ARG A 483 15.75 -10.64 -10.06
C ARG A 483 15.02 -11.71 -9.27
N GLU A 484 15.69 -12.26 -8.28
CA GLU A 484 15.08 -12.93 -7.15
C GLU A 484 14.82 -11.91 -6.02
N ASP A 485 13.80 -12.16 -5.23
CA ASP A 485 13.51 -11.42 -4.01
C ASP A 485 13.35 -12.40 -2.83
N PRO A 486 13.37 -11.94 -1.59
CA PRO A 486 13.16 -12.81 -0.43
C PRO A 486 11.86 -13.62 -0.53
N VAL A 487 11.95 -14.92 -0.30
CA VAL A 487 10.79 -15.81 -0.20
C VAL A 487 9.81 -15.28 0.86
N LYS A 488 8.52 -15.34 0.56
CA LYS A 488 7.48 -14.75 1.42
C LYS A 488 6.35 -15.71 1.76
N SER A 489 5.94 -15.66 3.02
CA SER A 489 4.67 -16.24 3.47
C SER A 489 3.55 -15.20 3.34
N PHE A 490 2.56 -15.47 2.48
CA PHE A 490 1.35 -14.67 2.39
C PHE A 490 0.26 -15.25 3.29
N GLY A 491 -0.13 -14.49 4.29
CA GLY A 491 -1.26 -14.84 5.15
C GLY A 491 -2.60 -14.48 4.53
N GLY A 492 -3.67 -14.98 5.08
CA GLY A 492 -5.04 -14.67 4.68
C GLY A 492 -5.97 -15.86 4.87
N VAL A 493 -7.07 -15.87 4.13
CA VAL A 493 -8.04 -16.98 4.12
C VAL A 493 -7.41 -18.25 3.54
N GLU A 494 -6.52 -18.10 2.58
CA GLU A 494 -5.75 -19.19 1.97
C GLU A 494 -4.27 -18.74 1.94
N PRO A 495 -3.46 -19.04 2.95
CA PRO A 495 -2.06 -18.64 2.99
C PRO A 495 -1.18 -19.54 2.12
N ALA A 496 -0.07 -19.00 1.66
CA ALA A 496 0.87 -19.71 0.81
C ALA A 496 2.29 -19.16 1.01
N ILE A 497 3.29 -20.00 0.77
CA ILE A 497 4.66 -19.57 0.56
C ILE A 497 4.86 -19.35 -0.93
N VAL A 498 5.50 -18.24 -1.29
CA VAL A 498 5.76 -17.89 -2.68
C VAL A 498 7.21 -17.45 -2.89
N LEU A 499 7.75 -17.81 -4.04
CA LEU A 499 9.10 -17.46 -4.46
C LEU A 499 9.04 -16.74 -5.82
N ARG A 500 9.75 -15.61 -5.91
CA ARG A 500 10.06 -14.99 -7.19
C ARG A 500 11.33 -15.56 -7.75
N ASN A 501 11.22 -16.32 -8.82
CA ASN A 501 12.39 -16.73 -9.57
C ASN A 501 12.77 -15.64 -10.60
N LYS A 502 14.05 -15.44 -10.82
CA LYS A 502 14.59 -14.60 -11.89
C LYS A 502 14.21 -15.21 -13.24
N VAL A 503 13.56 -14.41 -14.10
CA VAL A 503 13.09 -14.86 -15.42
C VAL A 503 14.17 -14.70 -16.48
N ILE A 504 14.86 -13.56 -16.49
CA ILE A 504 16.02 -13.25 -17.34
C ILE A 504 17.08 -12.53 -16.52
N ASP A 505 18.29 -12.48 -17.01
CA ASP A 505 19.36 -11.71 -16.38
C ASP A 505 19.08 -10.20 -16.48
N PRO A 506 19.57 -9.40 -15.50
CA PRO A 506 19.42 -7.95 -15.54
C PRO A 506 19.88 -7.34 -16.85
N MET A 507 19.02 -6.55 -17.45
CA MET A 507 19.35 -5.80 -18.67
C MET A 507 20.14 -4.54 -18.29
N TYR A 508 21.03 -4.12 -19.20
CA TYR A 508 21.88 -2.95 -19.00
C TYR A 508 22.82 -3.10 -17.78
N GLU A 509 23.12 -1.98 -17.11
CA GLU A 509 23.95 -1.96 -15.89
C GLU A 509 23.08 -1.90 -14.63
N THR A 510 21.85 -2.43 -14.68
CA THR A 510 20.94 -2.45 -13.52
C THR A 510 21.28 -3.62 -12.59
N LYS A 511 20.94 -3.48 -11.31
CA LYS A 511 21.17 -4.53 -10.30
C LYS A 511 19.88 -4.76 -9.48
N ALA A 512 19.75 -5.96 -8.90
CA ALA A 512 18.77 -6.19 -7.86
C ALA A 512 19.08 -5.35 -6.62
N LEU A 513 18.05 -5.00 -5.82
CA LEU A 513 18.26 -4.25 -4.58
C LEU A 513 19.34 -4.89 -3.70
N PHE A 514 19.28 -6.20 -3.53
CA PHE A 514 20.24 -6.95 -2.70
C PHE A 514 21.69 -6.70 -3.15
N ASP A 515 21.96 -6.77 -4.47
CA ASP A 515 23.28 -6.51 -5.02
C ASP A 515 23.70 -5.04 -4.95
N ILE A 516 22.72 -4.12 -5.03
CA ILE A 516 22.95 -2.68 -4.81
C ILE A 516 23.42 -2.46 -3.37
N LEU A 517 22.72 -3.03 -2.40
CA LEU A 517 23.06 -2.88 -0.99
C LEU A 517 24.39 -3.59 -0.65
N LYS A 518 24.65 -4.77 -1.22
CA LYS A 518 25.94 -5.45 -1.10
C LYS A 518 27.13 -4.59 -1.55
N GLY A 519 27.01 -3.97 -2.73
CA GLY A 519 28.06 -3.10 -3.24
C GLY A 519 28.24 -1.83 -2.42
N PHE A 520 27.13 -1.25 -1.95
CA PHE A 520 27.16 -0.06 -1.13
C PHE A 520 27.73 -0.34 0.27
N SER A 521 27.30 -1.42 0.92
CA SER A 521 27.82 -1.80 2.24
C SER A 521 29.35 -2.02 2.24
N LYS A 522 29.88 -2.71 1.24
CA LYS A 522 31.32 -2.87 1.06
C LYS A 522 32.08 -1.54 0.97
N LYS A 523 31.48 -0.53 0.34
CA LYS A 523 32.09 0.79 0.19
C LYS A 523 32.10 1.60 1.50
N ILE A 524 31.03 1.48 2.31
CA ILE A 524 30.83 2.36 3.46
C ILE A 524 31.27 1.76 4.78
N SER A 525 31.40 0.44 4.95
CA SER A 525 31.64 -0.23 6.23
C SER A 525 32.85 0.34 6.98
N LYS A 526 34.04 0.25 6.39
CA LYS A 526 35.27 0.79 7.02
C LYS A 526 35.21 2.29 7.32
N PRO A 527 34.81 3.18 6.36
CA PRO A 527 34.68 4.60 6.68
C PRO A 527 33.69 4.90 7.80
N LEU A 528 32.55 4.19 7.86
CA LEU A 528 31.59 4.40 8.92
C LEU A 528 32.08 3.89 10.28
N PHE A 529 32.79 2.78 10.32
CA PHE A 529 33.42 2.28 11.55
C PHE A 529 34.36 3.32 12.17
N TYR A 530 35.22 3.94 11.36
CA TYR A 530 36.11 5.00 11.86
C TYR A 530 35.36 6.23 12.38
N ILE A 531 34.22 6.58 11.77
CA ILE A 531 33.40 7.68 12.27
C ILE A 531 32.77 7.29 13.61
N THR A 532 32.25 6.08 13.75
CA THR A 532 31.67 5.61 15.00
C THR A 532 32.71 5.55 16.10
N ALA A 533 33.87 4.95 15.85
CA ALA A 533 34.99 4.90 16.82
C ALA A 533 35.50 6.27 17.28
N LYS A 534 35.27 7.31 16.50
CA LYS A 534 35.66 8.69 16.90
C LYS A 534 34.68 9.30 17.91
N TYR A 535 33.44 8.89 17.96
CA TYR A 535 32.37 9.51 18.73
C TYR A 535 31.68 8.56 19.72
N ASP A 536 31.99 7.27 19.70
CA ASP A 536 31.48 6.24 20.59
C ASP A 536 32.68 5.68 21.41
N GLU A 537 32.68 5.91 22.73
CA GLU A 537 33.83 5.59 23.59
C GLU A 537 34.03 4.07 23.70
N ASP A 538 32.96 3.29 23.72
CA ASP A 538 33.04 1.81 23.80
C ASP A 538 33.71 1.23 22.54
N VAL A 539 33.35 1.76 21.36
CA VAL A 539 33.96 1.36 20.07
C VAL A 539 35.40 1.84 19.98
N LYS A 540 35.72 3.00 20.55
CA LYS A 540 37.06 3.55 20.58
C LYS A 540 37.96 2.72 21.47
N GLU A 541 37.52 2.31 22.67
CA GLU A 541 38.27 1.44 23.57
C GLU A 541 38.55 0.08 22.90
N ALA A 542 37.53 -0.54 22.26
CA ALA A 542 37.73 -1.78 21.53
C ALA A 542 38.77 -1.65 20.39
N LEU A 543 38.77 -0.51 19.67
CA LEU A 543 39.76 -0.24 18.63
C LEU A 543 41.18 -0.07 19.19
N GLU A 544 41.31 0.53 20.38
CA GLU A 544 42.64 0.73 21.05
C GLU A 544 43.16 -0.61 21.60
N ASP A 545 42.29 -1.48 22.14
CA ASP A 545 42.64 -2.74 22.78
C ASP A 545 42.93 -3.85 21.75
N ASP A 546 42.11 -4.01 20.75
CA ASP A 546 42.13 -5.14 19.80
C ASP A 546 42.74 -4.76 18.43
N GLY A 547 42.94 -3.49 18.17
CA GLY A 547 43.29 -2.97 16.85
C GLY A 547 42.13 -2.98 15.86
N PHE A 548 42.37 -2.49 14.63
CA PHE A 548 41.27 -2.25 13.68
C PHE A 548 40.61 -3.54 13.20
N GLU A 549 41.40 -4.55 12.83
CA GLU A 549 40.81 -5.74 12.18
C GLU A 549 39.94 -6.53 13.17
N ASP A 550 40.47 -6.77 14.40
CA ASP A 550 39.73 -7.55 15.42
C ASP A 550 38.52 -6.76 15.94
N ALA A 551 38.67 -5.49 16.29
CA ALA A 551 37.55 -4.65 16.75
C ALA A 551 36.45 -4.48 15.67
N TYR A 552 36.86 -4.43 14.40
CA TYR A 552 35.89 -4.34 13.28
C TYR A 552 35.12 -5.65 13.08
N GLU A 553 35.80 -6.80 13.18
CA GLU A 553 35.18 -8.13 13.03
C GLU A 553 34.36 -8.51 14.28
N ASP A 554 34.93 -8.36 15.47
CA ASP A 554 34.25 -8.70 16.73
C ASP A 554 33.06 -7.79 17.05
N GLY A 555 33.13 -6.53 16.63
CA GLY A 555 32.03 -5.58 16.75
C GLY A 555 30.93 -5.73 15.71
N ASN A 556 31.03 -6.68 14.78
CA ASN A 556 30.09 -6.86 13.66
C ASN A 556 29.82 -5.58 12.86
N PHE A 557 30.84 -4.73 12.70
CA PHE A 557 30.72 -3.48 11.95
C PHE A 557 30.84 -3.65 10.44
N ASP A 558 31.12 -4.87 9.93
CA ASP A 558 31.11 -5.14 8.50
C ASP A 558 29.68 -5.30 8.00
N LEU A 559 29.12 -4.19 7.52
CA LEU A 559 27.77 -4.14 6.96
C LEU A 559 27.61 -4.99 5.68
N SER A 560 28.69 -5.62 5.18
CA SER A 560 28.62 -6.51 4.03
C SER A 560 28.33 -7.97 4.41
N LEU A 561 28.53 -8.38 5.66
CA LEU A 561 28.31 -9.74 6.14
C LEU A 561 26.93 -10.32 5.77
N PRO A 562 25.79 -9.58 5.92
CA PRO A 562 24.48 -10.07 5.54
C PRO A 562 24.31 -10.38 4.05
N PHE A 563 25.22 -9.91 3.23
CA PHE A 563 25.19 -10.03 1.77
C PHE A 563 26.23 -10.99 1.22
N GLU A 564 26.91 -11.76 2.06
CA GLU A 564 27.89 -12.76 1.59
C GLU A 564 27.22 -13.85 0.76
N GLN A 565 26.13 -14.42 1.27
CA GLN A 565 25.30 -15.35 0.53
C GLN A 565 24.50 -14.65 -0.58
N SER A 566 24.19 -15.36 -1.65
CA SER A 566 23.25 -14.89 -2.66
C SER A 566 21.81 -14.96 -2.16
N MET A 567 20.89 -14.18 -2.75
CA MET A 567 19.47 -14.26 -2.43
C MET A 567 18.88 -15.66 -2.66
N GLU A 568 19.41 -16.41 -3.63
CA GLU A 568 19.00 -17.78 -3.90
C GLU A 568 19.39 -18.73 -2.76
N GLU A 569 20.61 -18.62 -2.25
CA GLU A 569 21.10 -19.41 -1.11
C GLU A 569 20.32 -19.12 0.14
N ILE A 570 20.09 -17.84 0.46
CA ILE A 570 19.26 -17.40 1.61
C ILE A 570 17.84 -17.98 1.49
N ASN A 571 17.22 -17.86 0.32
CA ASN A 571 15.87 -18.39 0.08
C ASN A 571 15.81 -19.91 0.23
N LYS A 572 16.83 -20.61 -0.27
CA LYS A 572 16.94 -22.05 -0.14
C LYS A 572 17.06 -22.46 1.34
N GLU A 573 17.98 -21.88 2.07
CA GLU A 573 18.22 -22.15 3.47
C GLU A 573 16.94 -21.96 4.29
N ARG A 574 16.27 -20.83 4.16
CA ARG A 574 15.02 -20.49 4.88
C ARG A 574 13.86 -21.47 4.60
N VAL A 575 13.73 -21.91 3.36
CA VAL A 575 12.67 -22.88 3.00
C VAL A 575 13.03 -24.29 3.43
N VAL A 576 14.28 -24.68 3.25
CA VAL A 576 14.74 -26.05 3.56
C VAL A 576 14.72 -26.29 5.07
N SER A 577 15.12 -25.32 5.89
CA SER A 577 15.07 -25.42 7.35
C SER A 577 13.66 -25.70 7.89
N GLU A 578 12.64 -25.07 7.28
CA GLU A 578 11.25 -25.18 7.77
C GLU A 578 10.47 -26.33 7.08
N TYR A 579 10.69 -26.54 5.77
CA TYR A 579 9.85 -27.42 4.93
C TYR A 579 10.60 -28.49 4.16
N GLY A 580 11.93 -28.51 4.20
CA GLY A 580 12.77 -29.48 3.49
C GLY A 580 13.01 -29.16 2.01
N GLU A 581 13.97 -29.87 1.41
CA GLU A 581 14.44 -29.71 0.00
C GLU A 581 13.30 -29.86 -1.03
N SER A 582 12.33 -30.75 -0.78
CA SER A 582 11.19 -30.96 -1.68
C SER A 582 10.33 -29.72 -1.83
N ALA A 583 10.13 -28.94 -0.76
CA ALA A 583 9.37 -27.69 -0.78
C ALA A 583 10.08 -26.61 -1.60
N TYR A 584 11.41 -26.50 -1.44
CA TYR A 584 12.19 -25.56 -2.24
C TYR A 584 12.15 -25.90 -3.73
N LYS A 585 12.25 -27.19 -4.08
CA LYS A 585 12.11 -27.66 -5.47
C LYS A 585 10.75 -27.28 -6.07
N VAL A 586 9.66 -27.47 -5.31
CA VAL A 586 8.31 -27.05 -5.74
C VAL A 586 8.23 -25.53 -5.93
N LEU A 587 8.84 -24.74 -5.07
CA LEU A 587 8.89 -23.27 -5.22
C LEU A 587 9.67 -22.83 -6.45
N LYS A 588 10.80 -23.46 -6.75
CA LYS A 588 11.57 -23.17 -7.97
C LYS A 588 10.77 -23.52 -9.24
N GLU A 589 10.08 -24.64 -9.26
CA GLU A 589 9.30 -25.10 -10.42
C GLU A 589 7.95 -24.37 -10.56
N LYS A 590 7.24 -24.17 -9.45
CA LYS A 590 5.84 -23.71 -9.44
C LYS A 590 5.65 -22.32 -8.85
N GLY A 591 6.63 -21.75 -8.15
CA GLY A 591 6.56 -20.43 -7.52
C GLY A 591 5.65 -20.34 -6.30
N VAL A 592 4.94 -21.40 -5.96
CA VAL A 592 3.96 -21.47 -4.86
C VAL A 592 4.07 -22.82 -4.16
N PHE A 593 4.03 -22.79 -2.84
CA PHE A 593 4.05 -23.99 -2.01
C PHE A 593 3.04 -23.90 -0.85
N TYR A 594 2.42 -25.01 -0.56
CA TYR A 594 1.51 -25.22 0.56
C TYR A 594 1.94 -26.46 1.34
N PRO A 595 2.28 -26.38 2.62
CA PRO A 595 2.44 -27.54 3.48
C PRO A 595 1.06 -28.09 3.83
N HIS A 596 0.80 -29.37 3.60
CA HIS A 596 -0.41 -30.11 4.05
C HIS A 596 -1.73 -29.33 3.88
N MET A 597 -2.17 -29.15 2.64
CA MET A 597 -3.35 -28.36 2.28
C MET A 597 -4.59 -28.67 3.12
N ASP A 598 -4.89 -29.95 3.35
CA ASP A 598 -6.12 -30.37 4.03
C ASP A 598 -6.12 -30.05 5.53
N GLU A 599 -4.99 -30.25 6.21
CA GLU A 599 -4.85 -29.91 7.64
C GLU A 599 -4.79 -28.39 7.85
N TYR A 600 -4.17 -27.70 6.90
CA TYR A 600 -4.00 -26.26 6.98
C TYR A 600 -5.33 -25.51 6.78
N PHE A 601 -6.18 -25.96 5.87
CA PHE A 601 -7.52 -25.37 5.69
C PHE A 601 -8.45 -25.59 6.88
N LYS A 602 -8.21 -26.61 7.71
CA LYS A 602 -8.90 -26.77 9.01
C LYS A 602 -8.45 -25.72 10.04
N GLN A 603 -7.27 -25.14 9.89
CA GLN A 603 -6.69 -24.10 10.76
C GLN A 603 -6.79 -22.69 10.15
N LEU A 604 -7.64 -22.49 9.18
CA LEU A 604 -7.70 -21.24 8.41
C LEU A 604 -8.10 -20.03 9.21
N SER A 605 -8.95 -20.20 10.12
CA SER A 605 -9.19 -19.22 11.15
C SER A 605 -8.38 -19.61 12.35
N VAL A 606 -8.41 -18.80 13.27
CA VAL A 606 -7.95 -19.01 14.60
C VAL A 606 -8.51 -20.26 15.24
N ASN A 607 -9.57 -20.75 14.74
CA ASN A 607 -10.46 -21.66 15.39
C ASN A 607 -10.59 -22.92 14.56
N GLU A 608 -10.33 -24.06 15.18
CA GLU A 608 -10.48 -25.38 14.62
C GLU A 608 -11.95 -25.84 14.68
N TYR A 609 -12.90 -24.98 14.42
CA TYR A 609 -14.28 -25.44 14.49
C TYR A 609 -14.86 -25.72 13.13
N GLU A 610 -15.69 -26.74 13.11
CA GLU A 610 -16.49 -27.02 11.93
C GLU A 610 -17.45 -25.86 11.68
N TYR A 611 -17.40 -25.37 10.46
CA TYR A 611 -18.30 -24.36 10.02
C TYR A 611 -19.73 -24.90 9.93
N TYR A 612 -20.67 -24.09 10.35
CA TYR A 612 -22.07 -24.46 10.40
C TYR A 612 -22.61 -24.84 9.01
N PRO A 613 -23.37 -25.96 8.92
CA PRO A 613 -24.01 -26.31 7.67
C PRO A 613 -24.89 -25.17 7.15
N GLU A 614 -24.82 -24.89 5.86
CA GLU A 614 -25.50 -23.76 5.23
C GLU A 614 -27.04 -23.81 5.35
N ASP A 615 -27.58 -25.00 5.54
CA ASP A 615 -29.01 -25.31 5.63
C ASP A 615 -29.56 -25.32 7.07
N LYS A 616 -28.73 -25.13 8.10
CA LYS A 616 -29.19 -25.18 9.50
C LYS A 616 -29.43 -23.81 10.09
N LYS A 617 -30.61 -23.61 10.64
CA LYS A 617 -30.97 -22.45 11.43
C LYS A 617 -30.47 -22.50 12.87
N TYR A 618 -29.93 -23.66 13.30
CA TYR A 618 -29.51 -23.93 14.65
C TYR A 618 -28.09 -24.47 14.65
N TYR A 619 -27.37 -24.12 15.70
CA TYR A 619 -26.09 -24.71 15.99
C TYR A 619 -26.25 -25.73 17.11
N THR A 620 -25.47 -26.79 17.07
CA THR A 620 -25.47 -27.78 18.13
C THR A 620 -24.23 -27.58 18.99
N SER A 621 -24.43 -27.29 20.25
CA SER A 621 -23.30 -27.23 21.21
C SER A 621 -22.64 -28.61 21.36
N PRO A 622 -21.39 -28.72 21.85
CA PRO A 622 -20.77 -29.99 22.17
C PRO A 622 -21.59 -30.87 23.14
N GLY A 623 -22.51 -30.27 23.90
CA GLY A 623 -23.48 -30.96 24.77
C GLY A 623 -24.78 -31.38 24.07
N GLY A 624 -24.92 -31.15 22.77
CA GLY A 624 -26.12 -31.52 21.98
C GLY A 624 -27.27 -30.50 22.05
N GLU A 625 -27.09 -29.36 22.71
CA GLU A 625 -28.09 -28.26 22.73
C GLU A 625 -28.25 -27.61 21.37
N LYS A 626 -29.47 -27.49 20.92
CA LYS A 626 -29.82 -26.67 19.76
C LYS A 626 -29.95 -25.21 20.17
N LEU A 627 -29.12 -24.37 19.58
CA LEU A 627 -29.07 -22.94 19.88
C LEU A 627 -29.59 -22.19 18.67
N ASP A 628 -30.39 -21.13 18.90
CA ASP A 628 -30.86 -20.33 17.80
C ASP A 628 -29.75 -19.38 17.27
N ALA A 629 -29.94 -18.87 16.06
CA ALA A 629 -28.94 -18.05 15.37
C ALA A 629 -28.63 -16.72 16.08
N HIS A 630 -29.48 -16.28 16.99
CA HIS A 630 -29.30 -15.05 17.77
C HIS A 630 -28.62 -15.28 19.12
N ASP A 631 -28.75 -16.50 19.67
CA ASP A 631 -28.19 -16.82 20.98
C ASP A 631 -26.79 -17.41 20.96
N THR A 632 -26.33 -17.90 19.80
CA THR A 632 -25.04 -18.50 19.81
C THR A 632 -24.38 -18.44 18.65
N CYS A 633 -24.07 -18.49 17.83
CA CYS A 633 -23.19 -18.78 16.73
C CYS A 633 -21.86 -19.38 17.09
N ILE A 634 -21.54 -19.57 18.36
CA ILE A 634 -20.18 -19.96 18.72
C ILE A 634 -20.19 -21.01 19.82
N ASP A 635 -19.59 -22.19 19.59
CA ASP A 635 -19.39 -23.19 20.61
C ASP A 635 -18.28 -22.78 21.60
N GLU A 636 -18.07 -23.50 22.67
CA GLU A 636 -17.10 -23.15 23.71
C GLU A 636 -15.66 -23.20 23.20
N ARG A 637 -15.36 -24.03 22.20
CA ARG A 637 -14.03 -24.08 21.53
C ARG A 637 -13.79 -22.85 20.70
N GLU A 638 -14.77 -22.41 19.93
CA GLU A 638 -14.73 -21.15 19.20
C GLU A 638 -14.48 -19.99 20.13
N MET A 639 -15.19 -19.96 21.24
CA MET A 639 -15.07 -18.92 22.25
C MET A 639 -13.69 -18.87 22.88
N ALA A 640 -13.15 -20.02 23.22
CA ALA A 640 -11.81 -20.13 23.80
C ALA A 640 -10.75 -19.74 22.78
N ALA A 641 -10.91 -20.16 21.55
CA ALA A 641 -10.00 -19.82 20.47
C ALA A 641 -10.09 -18.34 20.10
N LEU A 642 -11.28 -17.78 19.97
CA LEU A 642 -11.49 -16.36 19.71
C LEU A 642 -10.85 -15.50 20.79
N LYS A 643 -11.12 -15.79 22.05
CA LYS A 643 -10.51 -15.08 23.19
C LYS A 643 -8.99 -15.18 23.20
N LYS A 644 -8.44 -16.35 22.86
CA LYS A 644 -6.98 -16.58 22.78
C LYS A 644 -6.30 -15.75 21.67
N ASN A 645 -7.03 -15.46 20.60
CA ASN A 645 -6.45 -14.90 19.38
C ASN A 645 -6.77 -13.43 19.14
N LEU A 646 -7.64 -12.81 19.95
CA LEU A 646 -7.76 -11.37 19.95
C LEU A 646 -6.55 -10.79 20.70
N GLY A 647 -5.64 -10.21 19.94
CA GLY A 647 -4.43 -9.55 20.45
C GLY A 647 -4.70 -8.21 21.15
N THR A 648 -5.90 -8.04 21.70
CA THR A 648 -6.31 -6.88 22.48
C THR A 648 -5.90 -7.03 23.95
N LYS A 649 -5.92 -5.94 24.69
CA LYS A 649 -5.53 -5.93 26.09
C LYS A 649 -6.44 -6.81 26.96
N SER A 650 -7.75 -6.82 26.68
CA SER A 650 -8.73 -7.66 27.41
C SER A 650 -8.86 -9.08 26.84
N GLY A 651 -8.25 -9.37 25.70
CA GLY A 651 -8.51 -10.57 24.92
C GLY A 651 -9.91 -10.61 24.29
N LYS A 652 -10.63 -9.48 24.27
CA LYS A 652 -11.99 -9.31 23.73
C LYS A 652 -12.02 -8.15 22.73
N VAL A 653 -13.16 -7.97 22.07
CA VAL A 653 -13.42 -6.76 21.26
C VAL A 653 -13.48 -5.55 22.19
N GLU A 654 -12.64 -4.55 21.94
CA GLU A 654 -12.53 -3.36 22.78
C GLU A 654 -13.53 -2.28 22.35
N CYS A 655 -14.65 -2.16 23.06
CA CYS A 655 -15.60 -1.06 22.85
C CYS A 655 -15.08 0.27 23.42
N TYR A 656 -14.34 0.21 24.53
CA TYR A 656 -13.75 1.35 25.23
C TYR A 656 -12.22 1.22 25.27
N LEU A 657 -11.49 2.27 24.92
CA LEU A 657 -10.03 2.29 24.94
C LEU A 657 -9.51 3.27 26.01
N HIS A 658 -9.06 2.75 27.14
CA HIS A 658 -8.48 3.56 28.23
C HIS A 658 -7.27 4.40 27.78
N THR A 659 -6.48 3.89 26.81
CA THR A 659 -5.33 4.62 26.25
C THR A 659 -5.78 5.91 25.54
N MET A 660 -6.92 5.88 24.85
CA MET A 660 -7.46 7.06 24.18
C MET A 660 -7.90 8.10 25.22
N MET A 661 -8.64 7.67 26.24
CA MET A 661 -9.09 8.56 27.34
C MET A 661 -7.90 9.25 28.03
N LYS A 662 -6.83 8.52 28.31
CA LYS A 662 -5.62 9.09 28.93
C LYS A 662 -4.91 10.15 28.06
N ASN A 663 -5.16 10.15 26.76
CA ASN A 663 -4.62 11.12 25.81
C ASN A 663 -5.66 12.16 25.36
N ASN A 664 -6.75 12.33 26.09
CA ASN A 664 -7.86 13.25 25.77
C ASN A 664 -8.48 12.98 24.39
N ILE A 665 -8.52 11.72 23.96
CA ILE A 665 -9.19 11.26 22.75
C ILE A 665 -10.42 10.46 23.16
N ASP A 666 -11.51 10.55 22.39
CA ASP A 666 -12.72 9.79 22.67
C ASP A 666 -12.43 8.28 22.80
N PRO A 667 -12.71 7.67 23.96
CA PRO A 667 -12.42 6.26 24.19
C PRO A 667 -13.36 5.31 23.44
N MET A 668 -14.51 5.80 23.00
CA MET A 668 -15.52 5.11 22.20
C MET A 668 -15.74 5.86 20.87
N PRO A 669 -16.15 5.19 19.79
CA PRO A 669 -16.51 5.86 18.55
C PRO A 669 -17.54 6.96 18.75
N THR A 670 -17.14 8.21 18.47
CA THR A 670 -17.92 9.41 18.72
C THR A 670 -17.87 10.33 17.51
N TRP A 671 -19.02 10.82 17.07
CA TRP A 671 -19.09 11.87 16.04
C TRP A 671 -18.74 13.23 16.63
N ARG A 672 -17.81 13.93 15.95
CA ARG A 672 -17.39 15.29 16.34
C ARG A 672 -17.70 16.27 15.20
N GLU A 673 -18.71 17.10 15.38
CA GLU A 673 -19.20 18.05 14.36
C GLU A 673 -18.07 18.99 13.87
N HIS A 674 -17.25 19.50 14.79
CA HIS A 674 -16.15 20.42 14.45
C HIS A 674 -15.05 19.80 13.59
N LEU A 675 -14.99 18.46 13.49
CA LEU A 675 -14.07 17.73 12.60
C LEU A 675 -14.67 17.47 11.22
N TYR A 676 -15.95 17.78 11.00
CA TYR A 676 -16.60 17.69 9.72
C TYR A 676 -16.70 19.08 9.07
N LYS A 677 -16.12 19.22 7.90
CA LYS A 677 -16.22 20.46 7.10
C LYS A 677 -17.35 20.30 6.08
N GLU A 678 -18.43 21.04 6.25
CA GLU A 678 -19.44 21.15 5.19
C GLU A 678 -18.84 21.76 3.93
N THR A 679 -19.43 21.42 2.78
CA THR A 679 -19.03 21.99 1.50
C THR A 679 -19.66 23.37 1.33
N PRO A 680 -18.89 24.48 1.33
CA PRO A 680 -19.45 25.81 1.10
C PRO A 680 -20.10 25.93 -0.28
N LYS A 681 -21.12 26.76 -0.40
CA LYS A 681 -21.78 27.01 -1.68
C LYS A 681 -20.78 27.45 -2.75
N GLY A 682 -20.79 26.76 -3.91
CA GLY A 682 -19.90 27.04 -5.03
C GLY A 682 -18.54 26.33 -4.99
N ARG A 683 -18.23 25.68 -3.86
CA ARG A 683 -17.06 24.80 -3.74
C ARG A 683 -17.45 23.33 -3.87
N PHE A 684 -16.44 22.48 -4.01
CA PHE A 684 -16.59 21.02 -4.13
C PHE A 684 -15.62 20.33 -3.18
N LYS A 685 -16.06 19.23 -2.56
CA LYS A 685 -15.15 18.25 -1.96
C LYS A 685 -14.41 17.54 -3.07
N PHE A 686 -13.08 17.52 -2.97
CA PHE A 686 -12.25 16.79 -3.91
C PHE A 686 -12.03 15.35 -3.40
N ILE A 687 -12.28 14.39 -4.26
CA ILE A 687 -11.93 12.98 -4.01
C ILE A 687 -11.12 12.42 -5.17
N THR A 688 -10.23 11.50 -4.86
CA THR A 688 -9.39 10.82 -5.84
C THR A 688 -9.43 9.31 -5.68
N GLY A 689 -9.03 8.57 -6.68
CA GLY A 689 -9.05 7.13 -6.65
C GLY A 689 -8.32 6.48 -7.81
N ARG A 690 -8.23 5.15 -7.77
CA ARG A 690 -7.61 4.35 -8.83
C ARG A 690 -8.57 4.07 -9.97
N HIS A 691 -7.99 3.75 -11.13
CA HIS A 691 -8.65 3.09 -12.25
C HIS A 691 -8.06 1.70 -12.47
N ALA A 692 -8.75 0.86 -13.24
CA ALA A 692 -8.32 -0.51 -13.48
C ALA A 692 -6.92 -0.61 -14.13
N GLN A 693 -6.59 0.32 -15.00
CA GLN A 693 -5.34 0.39 -15.75
C GLN A 693 -4.20 1.08 -14.97
N GLN A 694 -4.51 1.87 -13.95
CA GLN A 694 -3.48 2.65 -13.25
C GLN A 694 -3.16 2.09 -11.87
N THR A 695 -1.87 1.94 -11.57
CA THR A 695 -1.37 1.62 -10.23
C THR A 695 -0.62 2.84 -9.68
N GLN A 696 -1.33 3.72 -9.01
CA GLN A 696 -0.75 4.97 -8.55
C GLN A 696 -0.05 5.69 -9.73
N ASN A 697 1.15 6.24 -9.50
CA ASN A 697 1.96 6.86 -10.54
C ASN A 697 2.93 5.89 -11.25
N SER A 698 3.03 4.62 -10.80
CA SER A 698 4.03 3.67 -11.30
C SER A 698 3.74 3.11 -12.70
N THR A 699 2.52 3.25 -13.21
CA THR A 699 2.13 2.76 -14.53
C THR A 699 1.86 3.87 -15.55
N ALA A 700 2.09 5.13 -15.17
CA ALA A 700 1.75 6.29 -16.01
C ALA A 700 2.57 6.39 -17.31
N ASN A 701 3.73 5.70 -17.40
CA ASN A 701 4.54 5.64 -18.64
C ASN A 701 4.28 4.36 -19.46
N ASN A 702 3.47 3.42 -18.96
CA ASN A 702 3.25 2.15 -19.65
C ASN A 702 2.29 2.33 -20.84
N ILE A 703 2.81 2.25 -22.06
CA ILE A 703 2.06 2.52 -23.30
C ILE A 703 0.85 1.61 -23.49
N MET A 704 0.94 0.32 -23.10
CA MET A 704 -0.17 -0.62 -23.22
C MET A 704 -1.37 -0.20 -22.36
N LEU A 705 -1.10 0.33 -21.18
CA LEU A 705 -2.14 0.80 -20.26
C LEU A 705 -2.69 2.17 -20.68
N LEU A 706 -1.85 3.04 -21.23
CA LEU A 706 -2.24 4.33 -21.77
C LEU A 706 -3.14 4.22 -23.02
N ASP A 707 -3.01 3.15 -23.81
CA ASP A 707 -3.92 2.88 -24.93
C ASP A 707 -5.38 2.71 -24.45
N VAL A 708 -5.59 2.23 -23.24
CA VAL A 708 -6.91 2.04 -22.64
C VAL A 708 -7.41 3.30 -21.92
N MET A 709 -6.52 4.03 -21.27
CA MET A 709 -6.82 5.29 -20.57
C MET A 709 -5.69 6.28 -20.79
N ARG A 710 -5.84 7.13 -21.79
CA ARG A 710 -4.78 8.04 -22.24
C ARG A 710 -4.47 9.16 -21.25
N GLU A 711 -5.50 9.75 -20.63
CA GLU A 711 -5.39 10.85 -19.67
C GLU A 711 -6.53 10.77 -18.64
N ASN A 712 -6.42 11.49 -17.55
CA ASN A 712 -7.51 11.60 -16.57
C ASN A 712 -8.40 12.82 -16.90
N TYR A 713 -9.68 12.70 -16.46
CA TYR A 713 -10.70 13.74 -16.59
C TYR A 713 -11.30 14.01 -15.22
N VAL A 714 -11.66 15.26 -14.94
CA VAL A 714 -12.42 15.56 -13.73
C VAL A 714 -13.91 15.25 -13.94
N TRP A 715 -14.44 14.36 -13.11
CA TRP A 715 -15.86 14.10 -13.03
C TRP A 715 -16.53 15.21 -12.23
N ILE A 716 -17.57 15.79 -12.78
CA ILE A 716 -18.42 16.79 -12.16
C ILE A 716 -19.88 16.38 -12.37
N ASN A 717 -20.75 16.62 -11.36
CA ASN A 717 -22.17 16.36 -11.50
C ASN A 717 -22.74 17.13 -12.68
N LYS A 718 -23.51 16.44 -13.54
CA LYS A 718 -24.01 16.96 -14.82
C LYS A 718 -24.77 18.28 -14.65
N ALA A 719 -25.68 18.35 -13.67
CA ALA A 719 -26.46 19.58 -13.42
C ALA A 719 -25.56 20.76 -13.00
N GLN A 720 -24.55 20.50 -12.17
CA GLN A 720 -23.60 21.56 -11.73
C GLN A 720 -22.63 21.98 -12.85
N ALA A 721 -22.32 21.07 -13.77
CA ALA A 721 -21.54 21.39 -14.96
C ALA A 721 -22.35 22.31 -15.91
N GLU A 722 -23.64 22.01 -16.11
CA GLU A 722 -24.56 22.84 -16.90
C GLU A 722 -24.71 24.24 -16.30
N GLU A 723 -24.85 24.37 -14.98
CA GLU A 723 -24.89 25.67 -14.26
C GLU A 723 -23.61 26.51 -14.49
N LYS A 724 -22.48 25.86 -14.74
CA LYS A 724 -21.17 26.49 -14.98
C LYS A 724 -20.80 26.58 -16.47
N ASN A 725 -21.70 26.20 -17.38
CA ASN A 725 -21.47 26.13 -18.83
C ASN A 725 -20.27 25.23 -19.20
N ILE A 726 -20.03 24.16 -18.46
CA ILE A 726 -18.95 23.18 -18.68
C ILE A 726 -19.50 21.99 -19.46
N GLN A 727 -18.86 21.67 -20.57
CA GLN A 727 -19.19 20.53 -21.44
C GLN A 727 -18.10 19.43 -21.36
N TYR A 728 -18.38 18.26 -21.91
CA TYR A 728 -17.41 17.18 -22.02
C TYR A 728 -16.20 17.63 -22.86
N GLY A 729 -15.01 17.42 -22.30
CA GLY A 729 -13.75 17.74 -22.96
C GLY A 729 -13.30 19.21 -22.80
N ASP A 730 -14.12 20.07 -22.23
CA ASP A 730 -13.72 21.44 -21.93
C ASP A 730 -12.55 21.45 -20.93
N TRP A 731 -11.59 22.33 -21.15
CA TRP A 731 -10.57 22.62 -20.16
C TRP A 731 -11.18 23.38 -18.98
N VAL A 732 -10.90 22.91 -17.80
CA VAL A 732 -11.29 23.55 -16.56
C VAL A 732 -10.07 23.73 -15.67
N GLU A 733 -10.09 24.84 -14.92
CA GLU A 733 -9.13 25.09 -13.86
C GLU A 733 -9.73 24.66 -12.53
N ILE A 734 -8.96 23.92 -11.75
CA ILE A 734 -9.31 23.47 -10.40
C ILE A 734 -8.31 24.08 -9.45
N THR A 735 -8.80 24.84 -8.45
CA THR A 735 -7.99 25.55 -7.47
C THR A 735 -8.36 25.12 -6.06
N SER A 736 -7.35 24.81 -5.26
CA SER A 736 -7.44 24.63 -3.80
C SER A 736 -6.64 25.69 -3.07
N SER A 737 -6.51 25.55 -1.74
CA SER A 737 -5.63 26.43 -0.94
C SER A 737 -4.13 26.23 -1.20
N VAL A 738 -3.72 25.12 -1.82
CA VAL A 738 -2.31 24.74 -1.99
C VAL A 738 -1.82 24.73 -3.44
N GLY A 739 -2.74 24.81 -4.41
CA GLY A 739 -2.33 24.82 -5.81
C GLY A 739 -3.49 24.87 -6.79
N THR A 740 -3.12 24.95 -8.06
CA THR A 740 -4.04 25.04 -9.20
C THR A 740 -3.57 24.10 -10.30
N ILE A 741 -4.52 23.43 -10.95
CA ILE A 741 -4.29 22.59 -12.13
C ILE A 741 -5.27 22.90 -13.24
N GLN A 742 -4.93 22.48 -14.44
CA GLN A 742 -5.87 22.43 -15.57
C GLN A 742 -6.09 20.98 -15.99
N ILE A 743 -7.34 20.61 -16.23
CA ILE A 743 -7.74 19.26 -16.59
C ILE A 743 -9.01 19.30 -17.45
N LYS A 744 -9.22 18.30 -18.29
CA LYS A 744 -10.48 18.20 -19.08
C LYS A 744 -11.64 17.73 -18.23
N ALA A 745 -12.82 18.27 -18.49
CA ALA A 745 -14.04 17.97 -17.76
C ALA A 745 -14.79 16.73 -18.31
N TYR A 746 -15.39 15.96 -17.39
CA TYR A 746 -16.32 14.88 -17.67
C TYR A 746 -17.62 15.08 -16.87
N PRO A 747 -18.60 15.87 -17.40
CA PRO A 747 -19.92 16.00 -16.80
C PRO A 747 -20.63 14.63 -16.77
N THR A 748 -21.11 14.21 -15.60
CA THR A 748 -21.72 12.89 -15.45
C THR A 748 -22.74 12.83 -14.32
N ILE A 749 -23.75 11.97 -14.47
CA ILE A 749 -24.72 11.65 -13.41
C ILE A 749 -24.17 10.63 -12.39
N LYS A 750 -22.98 10.09 -12.64
CA LYS A 750 -22.35 9.05 -11.82
C LYS A 750 -21.60 9.59 -10.59
N ILE A 751 -21.78 10.86 -10.27
CA ILE A 751 -21.22 11.49 -9.06
C ILE A 751 -22.28 12.37 -8.41
N ILE A 752 -22.34 12.37 -7.07
CA ILE A 752 -23.28 13.23 -6.34
C ILE A 752 -22.90 14.72 -6.50
N LYS A 753 -23.83 15.61 -6.14
CA LYS A 753 -23.56 17.05 -6.11
C LYS A 753 -22.47 17.42 -5.11
N ASP A 754 -21.82 18.55 -5.32
CA ASP A 754 -20.79 19.16 -4.47
C ASP A 754 -19.55 18.31 -4.25
N VAL A 755 -19.32 17.36 -5.17
CA VAL A 755 -18.13 16.49 -5.21
C VAL A 755 -17.54 16.47 -6.62
N VAL A 756 -16.22 16.53 -6.71
CA VAL A 756 -15.48 16.30 -7.96
C VAL A 756 -14.46 15.19 -7.75
N PHE A 757 -14.19 14.43 -8.79
CA PHE A 757 -13.29 13.28 -8.78
C PHE A 757 -12.43 13.24 -10.02
N TYR A 758 -11.16 12.90 -9.89
CA TYR A 758 -10.38 12.36 -10.99
C TYR A 758 -9.38 11.28 -10.55
N VAL A 759 -8.93 10.52 -11.54
CA VAL A 759 -8.06 9.36 -11.32
C VAL A 759 -6.66 9.81 -10.95
N HIS A 760 -6.13 9.26 -9.87
CA HIS A 760 -4.80 9.46 -9.34
C HIS A 760 -3.69 8.92 -10.25
N GLY A 761 -2.50 9.55 -10.23
CA GLY A 761 -1.26 9.01 -10.79
C GLY A 761 -0.86 9.54 -12.16
N PHE A 762 -1.53 10.56 -12.66
CA PHE A 762 -1.20 11.29 -13.87
C PHE A 762 -0.45 12.60 -13.57
N GLY A 763 -0.04 13.33 -14.62
CA GLY A 763 0.54 14.67 -14.50
C GLY A 763 1.97 14.67 -13.95
N GLN A 764 2.79 13.71 -14.32
CA GLN A 764 4.21 13.70 -13.97
C GLN A 764 4.98 14.80 -14.70
N GLU A 765 5.93 15.42 -14.01
CA GLU A 765 6.76 16.52 -14.53
C GLU A 765 8.16 16.05 -14.98
N SER A 766 8.48 14.76 -14.80
CA SER A 766 9.76 14.21 -15.23
C SER A 766 9.88 14.17 -16.75
N THR A 767 10.82 14.90 -17.30
CA THR A 767 11.16 14.91 -18.74
C THR A 767 11.79 13.58 -19.22
N GLY A 768 12.17 12.70 -18.30
CA GLY A 768 12.65 11.36 -18.61
C GLY A 768 11.56 10.36 -18.97
N LEU A 769 10.28 10.72 -18.86
CA LEU A 769 9.13 9.86 -19.14
C LEU A 769 8.45 10.29 -20.45
N THR A 770 8.62 9.53 -21.52
CA THR A 770 8.09 9.88 -22.85
C THR A 770 6.57 9.98 -22.88
N PHE A 771 5.88 9.07 -22.21
CA PHE A 771 4.42 9.00 -22.20
C PHE A 771 3.77 9.58 -20.95
N GLY A 772 4.49 9.58 -19.82
CA GLY A 772 4.01 10.08 -18.54
C GLY A 772 4.16 11.59 -18.35
N TYR A 773 5.10 12.21 -19.08
CA TYR A 773 5.40 13.64 -18.97
C TYR A 773 4.19 14.52 -19.31
N ARG A 774 3.73 15.28 -18.31
CA ARG A 774 2.55 16.18 -18.42
C ARG A 774 1.30 15.55 -19.01
N ASN A 775 1.16 14.25 -18.88
CA ASN A 775 -0.01 13.51 -19.31
C ASN A 775 -1.10 13.59 -18.24
N GLY A 776 -2.19 14.31 -18.51
CA GLY A 776 -3.24 14.60 -17.56
C GLY A 776 -2.78 15.53 -16.43
N ALA A 777 -3.43 15.45 -15.25
CA ALA A 777 -3.14 16.29 -14.10
C ALA A 777 -2.88 15.47 -12.81
N SER A 778 -1.91 15.94 -12.01
CA SER A 778 -1.60 15.38 -10.70
C SER A 778 -2.56 15.90 -9.64
N ASP A 779 -3.20 14.99 -8.90
CA ASP A 779 -4.07 15.31 -7.79
C ASP A 779 -3.31 15.88 -6.59
N ASN A 780 -2.09 15.41 -6.35
CA ASN A 780 -1.26 15.88 -5.23
C ASN A 780 -0.78 17.34 -5.37
N MET A 781 -0.97 17.96 -6.53
CA MET A 781 -0.76 19.41 -6.70
C MET A 781 -1.81 20.24 -5.98
N ILE A 782 -3.03 19.71 -5.78
CA ILE A 782 -4.15 20.43 -5.19
C ILE A 782 -4.67 19.84 -3.88
N ILE A 783 -4.23 18.61 -3.49
CA ILE A 783 -4.61 18.01 -2.22
C ILE A 783 -3.94 18.74 -1.06
N GLU A 784 -4.75 19.19 -0.09
CA GLU A 784 -4.27 19.82 1.15
C GLU A 784 -3.54 18.81 2.03
N ASP A 785 -2.49 19.24 2.69
CA ASP A 785 -1.65 18.42 3.57
C ASP A 785 -2.18 18.34 5.01
N THR A 786 -3.48 18.07 5.13
CA THR A 786 -4.17 17.90 6.42
C THR A 786 -3.86 16.53 7.02
N ILE A 787 -3.59 16.50 8.34
CA ILE A 787 -3.24 15.29 9.11
C ILE A 787 -4.34 14.96 10.11
N GLU A 788 -4.77 13.70 10.15
CA GLU A 788 -5.56 13.14 11.24
C GLU A 788 -4.68 13.04 12.50
N LYS A 789 -5.09 13.63 13.61
CA LYS A 789 -4.21 13.91 14.76
C LYS A 789 -3.96 12.73 15.70
N VAL A 790 -4.68 11.63 15.55
CA VAL A 790 -4.48 10.46 16.44
C VAL A 790 -3.31 9.62 15.97
N PHE A 791 -3.26 9.23 14.69
CA PHE A 791 -2.24 8.36 14.12
C PHE A 791 -1.41 8.99 13.00
N GLY A 792 -1.71 10.21 12.59
CA GLY A 792 -0.94 10.94 11.58
C GLY A 792 -1.23 10.52 10.14
N SER A 793 -2.40 10.00 9.85
CA SER A 793 -2.79 9.70 8.47
C SER A 793 -3.18 10.96 7.71
N ALA A 794 -2.95 10.95 6.39
CA ALA A 794 -3.39 12.02 5.52
C ALA A 794 -4.93 12.08 5.42
N ALA A 795 -5.52 13.24 5.70
CA ALA A 795 -6.95 13.48 5.58
C ALA A 795 -7.28 14.15 4.22
N MET A 796 -6.95 13.47 3.13
CA MET A 796 -6.96 14.03 1.76
C MET A 796 -8.36 14.46 1.28
N HIS A 797 -9.43 13.84 1.78
CA HIS A 797 -10.81 14.18 1.41
C HIS A 797 -11.36 15.41 2.16
N GLU A 798 -10.55 16.04 3.01
CA GLU A 798 -10.89 17.37 3.57
C GLU A 798 -10.61 18.50 2.59
N THR A 799 -9.97 18.24 1.45
CA THR A 799 -9.65 19.22 0.42
C THR A 799 -10.90 19.79 -0.23
N LEU A 800 -10.97 21.12 -0.24
CA LEU A 800 -12.02 21.89 -0.90
C LEU A 800 -11.46 22.60 -2.14
N VAL A 801 -12.17 22.49 -3.25
CA VAL A 801 -11.75 23.09 -4.52
C VAL A 801 -12.81 23.97 -5.15
N GLU A 802 -12.37 24.94 -5.95
CA GLU A 802 -13.17 25.69 -6.90
C GLU A 802 -12.90 25.17 -8.31
N ILE A 803 -13.91 25.21 -9.16
CA ILE A 803 -13.80 24.82 -10.57
C ILE A 803 -14.37 25.91 -11.46
N ARG A 804 -13.61 26.31 -12.47
CA ARG A 804 -14.03 27.25 -13.51
C ARG A 804 -13.62 26.78 -14.89
N LYS A 805 -14.40 27.12 -15.88
CA LYS A 805 -14.05 26.92 -17.30
C LYS A 805 -12.89 27.87 -17.68
N VAL A 806 -11.90 27.34 -18.41
CA VAL A 806 -10.77 28.11 -18.95
C VAL A 806 -11.16 28.77 -20.28
#